data_64610ac725ceed257d47146bba759f24
#
_entry.id   64610ac725ceed257d47146bba759f24
#
_cell.length_a   1.000
_cell.length_b   1.000
_cell.length_c   1.000
_cell.angle_alpha   90.00
_cell.angle_beta   90.00
_cell.angle_gamma   90.00
#
_symmetry.space_group_name_H-M   'P 1'
#
loop_
_entity.id
_entity.type
_entity.pdbx_description
1 polymer ?
#
loop_
_entity_poly.entity_id
_entity_poly.type
_entity_poly.pdbx_seq_one_letter_code
_entity_poly.pdbx_strand_id
1 'polypeptide(L)'
;MSRLDFKLEATASGSRARAARFTTRHNEVLTPTFMPVGTHAAVRSQRREDLLESGAQVLLANTYHLLLRPGVEIFEKFGGIHGFMNWPRSVLTDSGGFQIFSLPGRRTMREDYAEFKSYTDQTLIRLSPERSIETQKSIGADIMMVLDQCVPSTVEHSVARDAMELTHRWAQRSLDARGDSPQALFGIVQGARFMDLRIESAHAVTQLPFDGYAIGGLAVGESTAEREDCTATVCELLPADKPRYLMGVGTTRDLLEAVHRGVDMFDCILPTALAKQGVAFTSIGRRDLRRAAYRGMEGPIDPACGCHTCKTYSIAYLLHLHRVSEAQGWQLLGAHNIHFYMQLMRTMRRHILEGTWLEFYQAQRDVLDARDSYGQPPRHVTNAQRRSAKMKRGRYELLVRDDVGRIRDCVSGEIMHSVNEPAEEARSLYVEQSRLSERLSAPDAAPLVIWDVGLGAATNAMAAISAAHGLPAAGRPLLLVSFENDLDSLELALDHVRWFKHLRHPGPRDLLRGGSWTSKNRLIEWRLMRGDFVACKTRAPAPDIVFFDPFSFKTDEALWTLNAFRELAALWADQSVELFTYTYSTSVRAAMLAARFYVAKGRATGPKAETTIGLTSHAAASPHNHELLGSEWLSKWRRSDAQMPLGAGLDMDWRAAIEGHPQFAGLGGAAGHSTAD
;
A
#
# COMPACT_ATOMS: atom_id res chain seq x y z
N MET A 1 -35.39 -21.42 7.22
CA MET A 1 -35.22 -21.78 5.78
C MET A 1 -34.31 -20.70 5.13
N SER A 2 -33.47 -21.09 4.20
CA SER A 2 -32.63 -20.15 3.44
C SER A 2 -33.53 -19.22 2.60
N ARG A 3 -33.20 -17.93 2.54
CA ARG A 3 -33.89 -16.92 1.72
C ARG A 3 -33.44 -16.96 0.26
N LEU A 4 -32.44 -17.78 -0.04
CA LEU A 4 -31.96 -18.10 -1.38
C LEU A 4 -32.22 -19.59 -1.65
N ASP A 5 -32.92 -19.92 -2.71
CA ASP A 5 -33.06 -21.30 -3.17
C ASP A 5 -31.79 -21.70 -3.94
N PHE A 6 -30.72 -22.03 -3.18
CA PHE A 6 -29.43 -22.39 -3.79
C PHE A 6 -29.43 -23.84 -4.25
N LYS A 7 -29.06 -24.07 -5.50
CA LYS A 7 -28.97 -25.41 -6.11
C LYS A 7 -27.62 -25.57 -6.79
N LEU A 8 -26.82 -26.51 -6.28
CA LEU A 8 -25.60 -26.97 -6.95
C LEU A 8 -25.98 -27.82 -8.16
N GLU A 9 -25.45 -27.50 -9.33
CA GLU A 9 -25.77 -28.19 -10.59
C GLU A 9 -24.63 -29.10 -11.05
N ALA A 10 -23.38 -28.65 -10.90
CA ALA A 10 -22.19 -29.42 -11.23
C ALA A 10 -20.98 -29.00 -10.42
N THR A 11 -20.05 -29.93 -10.23
CA THR A 11 -18.70 -29.69 -9.72
C THR A 11 -17.69 -30.27 -10.70
N ALA A 12 -16.66 -29.53 -11.04
CA ALA A 12 -15.65 -30.00 -11.99
C ALA A 12 -14.76 -31.08 -11.39
N SER A 13 -14.50 -32.15 -12.16
CA SER A 13 -13.56 -33.21 -11.76
C SER A 13 -12.15 -32.63 -11.64
N GLY A 14 -11.40 -33.01 -10.60
CA GLY A 14 -10.04 -32.54 -10.34
C GLY A 14 -9.92 -31.08 -9.89
N SER A 15 -11.06 -30.44 -9.53
CA SER A 15 -11.14 -29.05 -9.09
C SER A 15 -12.27 -28.89 -8.10
N ARG A 16 -12.28 -27.74 -7.36
CA ARG A 16 -13.45 -27.33 -6.56
C ARG A 16 -14.38 -26.37 -7.33
N ALA A 17 -14.09 -26.08 -8.59
CA ALA A 17 -14.93 -25.26 -9.42
C ALA A 17 -16.34 -25.82 -9.53
N ARG A 18 -17.33 -24.97 -9.30
CA ARG A 18 -18.73 -25.39 -9.28
C ARG A 18 -19.65 -24.45 -10.04
N ALA A 19 -20.65 -25.01 -10.67
CA ALA A 19 -21.76 -24.29 -11.27
C ALA A 19 -23.02 -24.52 -10.41
N ALA A 20 -23.65 -23.40 -10.00
CA ALA A 20 -24.85 -23.43 -9.21
C ALA A 20 -25.81 -22.34 -9.69
N ARG A 21 -27.00 -22.32 -9.11
CA ARG A 21 -27.96 -21.23 -9.23
C ARG A 21 -28.64 -20.95 -7.90
N PHE A 22 -29.06 -19.74 -7.72
CA PHE A 22 -29.91 -19.36 -6.60
C PHE A 22 -30.91 -18.27 -7.02
N THR A 23 -31.99 -18.17 -6.28
CA THR A 23 -33.05 -17.20 -6.57
C THR A 23 -33.10 -16.14 -5.49
N THR A 24 -33.09 -14.87 -5.89
CA THR A 24 -33.34 -13.72 -5.05
C THR A 24 -34.80 -13.28 -5.18
N ARG A 25 -35.14 -12.13 -4.59
CA ARG A 25 -36.46 -11.52 -4.75
C ARG A 25 -36.73 -10.99 -6.17
N HIS A 26 -35.67 -10.75 -6.98
CA HIS A 26 -35.79 -10.08 -8.27
C HIS A 26 -35.46 -10.99 -9.47
N ASN A 27 -34.53 -11.92 -9.34
CA ASN A 27 -34.20 -12.85 -10.42
C ASN A 27 -33.48 -14.10 -9.94
N GLU A 28 -33.38 -15.09 -10.82
CA GLU A 28 -32.44 -16.20 -10.69
C GLU A 28 -31.04 -15.70 -11.02
N VAL A 29 -30.02 -16.15 -10.27
CA VAL A 29 -28.60 -15.85 -10.43
C VAL A 29 -27.84 -17.14 -10.70
N LEU A 30 -27.14 -17.18 -11.83
CA LEU A 30 -26.30 -18.31 -12.23
C LEU A 30 -24.86 -18.05 -11.82
N THR A 31 -24.20 -19.03 -11.17
CA THR A 31 -22.81 -18.92 -10.71
C THR A 31 -21.87 -19.81 -11.52
N PRO A 32 -20.57 -19.47 -11.63
CA PRO A 32 -19.93 -18.29 -11.06
C PRO A 32 -20.45 -17.00 -11.67
N THR A 33 -20.47 -15.92 -10.88
CA THR A 33 -20.95 -14.61 -11.30
C THR A 33 -20.08 -13.46 -10.81
N PHE A 34 -19.98 -12.40 -11.60
CA PHE A 34 -19.31 -11.15 -11.22
C PHE A 34 -20.35 -10.05 -11.03
N MET A 35 -20.17 -9.24 -10.00
CA MET A 35 -21.05 -8.13 -9.64
C MET A 35 -20.38 -6.79 -9.96
N PRO A 36 -20.80 -6.07 -10.99
CA PRO A 36 -20.32 -4.72 -11.23
C PRO A 36 -20.60 -3.79 -10.05
N VAL A 37 -19.60 -2.99 -9.66
CA VAL A 37 -19.68 -2.13 -8.48
C VAL A 37 -20.38 -0.81 -8.81
N GLY A 38 -21.52 -0.59 -8.19
CA GLY A 38 -22.35 0.60 -8.28
C GLY A 38 -22.34 1.41 -6.99
N THR A 39 -21.20 1.95 -6.58
CA THR A 39 -20.93 2.60 -5.29
C THR A 39 -22.00 3.60 -4.85
N HIS A 40 -22.50 4.43 -5.76
CA HIS A 40 -23.50 5.47 -5.48
C HIS A 40 -24.84 5.17 -6.20
N ALA A 41 -25.29 3.94 -6.17
CA ALA A 41 -26.43 3.47 -6.96
C ALA A 41 -26.21 3.71 -8.48
N ALA A 42 -24.95 3.66 -8.94
CA ALA A 42 -24.60 3.79 -10.33
C ALA A 42 -23.25 3.11 -10.60
N VAL A 43 -23.19 2.21 -11.56
CA VAL A 43 -21.92 1.67 -12.06
C VAL A 43 -21.25 2.76 -12.89
N ARG A 44 -20.01 3.11 -12.52
CA ARG A 44 -19.32 4.31 -13.03
C ARG A 44 -19.35 4.40 -14.54
N SER A 45 -19.93 5.49 -15.05
CA SER A 45 -20.03 5.81 -16.48
C SER A 45 -20.76 4.75 -17.32
N GLN A 46 -21.60 3.90 -16.71
CA GLN A 46 -22.38 2.90 -17.41
C GLN A 46 -23.86 3.23 -17.37
N ARG A 47 -24.54 3.06 -18.51
CA ARG A 47 -25.98 3.12 -18.58
C ARG A 47 -26.57 1.80 -18.08
N ARG A 48 -27.80 1.85 -17.60
CA ARG A 48 -28.55 0.65 -17.19
C ARG A 48 -28.64 -0.37 -18.34
N GLU A 49 -28.88 0.11 -19.57
CA GLU A 49 -29.02 -0.71 -20.77
C GLU A 49 -27.73 -1.50 -21.07
N ASP A 50 -26.56 -0.86 -20.96
CA ASP A 50 -25.27 -1.49 -21.16
C ASP A 50 -25.04 -2.64 -20.15
N LEU A 51 -25.47 -2.45 -18.90
CA LEU A 51 -25.38 -3.48 -17.86
C LEU A 51 -26.35 -4.66 -18.13
N LEU A 52 -27.57 -4.39 -18.57
CA LEU A 52 -28.54 -5.41 -18.93
C LEU A 52 -28.09 -6.20 -20.15
N GLU A 53 -27.58 -5.54 -21.19
CA GLU A 53 -27.04 -6.15 -22.41
C GLU A 53 -25.81 -7.00 -22.12
N SER A 54 -24.93 -6.57 -21.20
CA SER A 54 -23.78 -7.38 -20.77
C SER A 54 -24.18 -8.68 -20.09
N GLY A 55 -25.40 -8.77 -19.58
CA GLY A 55 -25.92 -9.89 -18.80
C GLY A 55 -25.59 -9.83 -17.32
N ALA A 56 -25.31 -8.65 -16.75
CA ALA A 56 -25.12 -8.49 -15.31
C ALA A 56 -26.38 -8.93 -14.56
N GLN A 57 -26.24 -9.86 -13.60
CA GLN A 57 -27.33 -10.47 -12.85
C GLN A 57 -27.50 -9.83 -11.48
N VAL A 58 -26.41 -9.38 -10.89
CA VAL A 58 -26.33 -8.75 -9.57
C VAL A 58 -25.43 -7.52 -9.68
N LEU A 59 -25.81 -6.41 -9.06
CA LEU A 59 -24.92 -5.26 -8.85
C LEU A 59 -24.52 -5.20 -7.38
N LEU A 60 -23.33 -4.71 -7.10
CA LEU A 60 -22.90 -4.37 -5.74
C LEU A 60 -23.09 -2.88 -5.51
N ALA A 61 -23.68 -2.51 -4.38
CA ALA A 61 -23.82 -1.13 -3.91
C ALA A 61 -23.20 -0.96 -2.52
N ASN A 62 -22.66 0.22 -2.22
CA ASN A 62 -21.94 0.43 -0.97
C ASN A 62 -22.79 1.15 0.07
N THR A 63 -23.13 0.45 1.13
CA THR A 63 -23.98 0.93 2.24
C THR A 63 -23.49 2.24 2.84
N TYR A 64 -22.20 2.36 3.13
CA TYR A 64 -21.59 3.57 3.67
C TYR A 64 -21.89 4.81 2.81
N HIS A 65 -21.66 4.71 1.51
CA HIS A 65 -21.86 5.83 0.60
C HIS A 65 -23.33 6.20 0.44
N LEU A 66 -24.21 5.19 0.39
CA LEU A 66 -25.65 5.38 0.21
C LEU A 66 -26.32 5.90 1.49
N LEU A 67 -25.82 5.54 2.66
CA LEU A 67 -26.23 6.12 3.95
C LEU A 67 -25.96 7.64 3.98
N LEU A 68 -24.82 8.08 3.43
CA LEU A 68 -24.46 9.50 3.40
C LEU A 68 -25.15 10.27 2.28
N ARG A 69 -25.27 9.67 1.12
CA ARG A 69 -25.91 10.25 -0.08
C ARG A 69 -26.50 9.16 -0.96
N PRO A 70 -27.77 9.17 -1.27
CA PRO A 70 -28.74 10.24 -1.01
C PRO A 70 -29.33 10.24 0.42
N GLY A 71 -29.08 9.22 1.24
CA GLY A 71 -29.72 9.00 2.52
C GLY A 71 -30.82 7.93 2.44
N VAL A 72 -31.13 7.28 3.58
CA VAL A 72 -32.08 6.14 3.63
C VAL A 72 -33.49 6.54 3.28
N GLU A 73 -33.92 7.73 3.67
CA GLU A 73 -35.23 8.30 3.43
C GLU A 73 -35.56 8.42 1.93
N ILE A 74 -34.59 8.58 1.10
CA ILE A 74 -34.75 8.62 -0.37
C ILE A 74 -35.08 7.21 -0.88
N PHE A 75 -34.35 6.20 -0.44
CA PHE A 75 -34.60 4.82 -0.87
C PHE A 75 -35.99 4.36 -0.42
N GLU A 76 -36.41 4.66 0.81
CA GLU A 76 -37.74 4.36 1.31
C GLU A 76 -38.84 5.00 0.44
N LYS A 77 -38.65 6.28 0.06
CA LYS A 77 -39.59 6.99 -0.82
C LYS A 77 -39.73 6.35 -2.21
N PHE A 78 -38.64 5.77 -2.75
CA PHE A 78 -38.62 5.15 -4.08
C PHE A 78 -38.88 3.62 -4.04
N GLY A 79 -39.23 3.05 -2.87
CA GLY A 79 -39.41 1.61 -2.73
C GLY A 79 -38.14 0.79 -2.84
N GLY A 80 -36.99 1.38 -2.47
CA GLY A 80 -35.69 0.76 -2.49
C GLY A 80 -34.81 1.17 -3.65
N ILE A 81 -33.58 0.66 -3.68
CA ILE A 81 -32.58 0.93 -4.70
C ILE A 81 -33.03 0.51 -6.10
N HIS A 82 -33.84 -0.52 -6.20
CA HIS A 82 -34.38 -1.01 -7.47
C HIS A 82 -35.28 0.03 -8.14
N GLY A 83 -36.22 0.62 -7.37
CA GLY A 83 -37.03 1.72 -7.85
C GLY A 83 -36.24 2.99 -8.13
N PHE A 84 -35.26 3.31 -7.26
CA PHE A 84 -34.42 4.48 -7.40
C PHE A 84 -33.52 4.44 -8.64
N MET A 85 -32.91 3.29 -8.93
CA MET A 85 -32.06 3.08 -10.12
C MET A 85 -32.83 2.63 -11.36
N ASN A 86 -34.12 2.30 -11.23
CA ASN A 86 -34.85 1.55 -12.25
C ASN A 86 -34.13 0.24 -12.66
N TRP A 87 -33.56 -0.47 -11.68
CA TRP A 87 -32.80 -1.70 -11.90
C TRP A 87 -33.67 -2.94 -11.62
N PRO A 88 -33.94 -3.82 -12.63
CA PRO A 88 -34.89 -4.91 -12.49
C PRO A 88 -34.29 -6.22 -11.94
N ARG A 89 -33.00 -6.26 -11.63
CA ARG A 89 -32.30 -7.48 -11.18
C ARG A 89 -31.73 -7.29 -9.79
N SER A 90 -31.06 -8.30 -9.26
CA SER A 90 -30.56 -8.34 -7.90
C SER A 90 -29.56 -7.24 -7.58
N VAL A 91 -29.56 -6.84 -6.30
CA VAL A 91 -28.57 -5.95 -5.70
C VAL A 91 -28.04 -6.58 -4.42
N LEU A 92 -26.72 -6.62 -4.26
CA LEU A 92 -26.04 -6.91 -3.02
C LEU A 92 -25.50 -5.60 -2.44
N THR A 93 -25.69 -5.35 -1.15
CA THR A 93 -25.03 -4.25 -0.44
C THR A 93 -23.91 -4.77 0.42
N ASP A 94 -22.75 -4.09 0.41
CA ASP A 94 -21.74 -4.33 1.44
C ASP A 94 -22.22 -3.85 2.82
N SER A 95 -21.42 -4.12 3.86
CA SER A 95 -21.75 -3.71 5.24
C SER A 95 -21.42 -2.24 5.58
N GLY A 96 -20.55 -1.61 4.78
CA GLY A 96 -19.89 -0.33 5.10
C GLY A 96 -18.57 -0.47 5.88
N GLY A 97 -18.21 -1.66 6.36
CA GLY A 97 -17.01 -1.93 7.16
C GLY A 97 -15.71 -1.62 6.43
N PHE A 98 -15.61 -2.02 5.16
CA PHE A 98 -14.40 -1.77 4.35
C PHE A 98 -14.14 -0.28 4.12
N GLN A 99 -15.17 0.55 3.93
CA GLN A 99 -15.02 1.99 3.73
C GLN A 99 -14.50 2.65 5.01
N ILE A 100 -14.92 2.19 6.19
CA ILE A 100 -14.37 2.63 7.47
C ILE A 100 -12.89 2.32 7.55
N PHE A 101 -12.46 1.15 7.04
CA PHE A 101 -11.05 0.75 6.98
C PHE A 101 -10.25 1.54 5.94
N SER A 102 -10.76 1.74 4.73
CA SER A 102 -10.02 2.23 3.57
C SER A 102 -9.97 3.75 3.42
N LEU A 103 -10.97 4.46 3.95
CA LEU A 103 -11.03 5.91 3.81
C LEU A 103 -10.10 6.63 4.80
N PRO A 104 -9.44 7.74 4.37
CA PRO A 104 -8.61 8.52 5.25
C PRO A 104 -9.45 9.21 6.35
N GLY A 105 -8.97 9.19 7.59
CA GLY A 105 -9.60 9.85 8.72
C GLY A 105 -9.44 9.06 10.02
N ARG A 106 -9.71 9.75 11.16
CA ARG A 106 -9.75 9.09 12.46
C ARG A 106 -10.96 8.18 12.54
N ARG A 107 -10.73 6.93 12.90
CA ARG A 107 -11.75 5.93 13.19
C ARG A 107 -11.47 5.29 14.54
N THR A 108 -12.50 4.97 15.26
CA THR A 108 -12.42 4.23 16.52
C THR A 108 -13.32 3.02 16.42
N MET A 109 -12.72 1.84 16.56
CA MET A 109 -13.46 0.59 16.65
C MET A 109 -13.77 0.33 18.13
N ARG A 110 -15.03 0.06 18.44
CA ARG A 110 -15.52 -0.30 19.78
C ARG A 110 -16.31 -1.59 19.69
N GLU A 111 -16.60 -2.19 20.83
CA GLU A 111 -17.41 -3.40 20.88
C GLU A 111 -18.82 -3.17 20.24
N ASP A 112 -19.40 -2.01 20.48
CA ASP A 112 -20.77 -1.73 20.05
C ASP A 112 -20.89 -1.14 18.65
N TYR A 113 -19.87 -0.41 18.16
CA TYR A 113 -19.92 0.31 16.90
C TYR A 113 -18.53 0.74 16.39
N ALA A 114 -18.47 1.04 15.12
CA ALA A 114 -17.39 1.82 14.54
C ALA A 114 -17.75 3.31 14.49
N GLU A 115 -16.85 4.18 14.96
CA GLU A 115 -17.03 5.63 14.96
C GLU A 115 -16.05 6.29 13.99
N PHE A 116 -16.55 7.14 13.10
CA PHE A 116 -15.74 7.82 12.07
C PHE A 116 -16.42 9.11 11.63
N LYS A 117 -15.64 10.00 11.00
CA LYS A 117 -16.17 11.23 10.41
C LYS A 117 -16.59 11.01 8.96
N SER A 118 -17.77 11.50 8.62
CA SER A 118 -18.26 11.57 7.24
C SER A 118 -17.27 12.35 6.37
N TYR A 119 -16.93 11.84 5.19
CA TYR A 119 -16.09 12.56 4.24
C TYR A 119 -16.82 13.69 3.53
N THR A 120 -18.15 13.76 3.64
CA THR A 120 -18.97 14.77 2.95
C THR A 120 -19.08 16.07 3.74
N ASP A 121 -19.28 15.99 5.07
CA ASP A 121 -19.58 17.12 5.94
C ASP A 121 -18.88 17.09 7.30
N GLN A 122 -18.00 16.10 7.51
CA GLN A 122 -17.26 15.87 8.76
C GLN A 122 -18.15 15.53 9.98
N THR A 123 -19.43 15.23 9.78
CA THR A 123 -20.33 14.76 10.84
C THR A 123 -19.82 13.45 11.42
N LEU A 124 -19.85 13.32 12.74
CA LEU A 124 -19.48 12.10 13.44
C LEU A 124 -20.58 11.04 13.27
N ILE A 125 -20.20 9.91 12.72
CA ILE A 125 -21.12 8.79 12.47
C ILE A 125 -20.69 7.61 13.33
N ARG A 126 -21.70 6.95 13.93
CA ARG A 126 -21.57 5.67 14.58
C ARG A 126 -22.34 4.63 13.78
N LEU A 127 -21.62 3.62 13.29
CA LEU A 127 -22.19 2.50 12.56
C LEU A 127 -22.06 1.24 13.42
N SER A 128 -23.20 0.78 13.97
CA SER A 128 -23.30 -0.50 14.65
C SER A 128 -23.78 -1.59 13.68
N PRO A 129 -23.67 -2.88 14.03
CA PRO A 129 -24.25 -3.98 13.25
C PRO A 129 -25.74 -3.77 12.95
N GLU A 130 -26.52 -3.34 13.94
CA GLU A 130 -27.95 -3.08 13.80
C GLU A 130 -28.22 -1.96 12.80
N ARG A 131 -27.51 -0.82 12.95
CA ARG A 131 -27.66 0.32 12.05
C ARG A 131 -27.22 -0.01 10.61
N SER A 132 -26.19 -0.83 10.44
CA SER A 132 -25.79 -1.32 9.12
C SER A 132 -26.88 -2.14 8.47
N ILE A 133 -27.47 -3.08 9.20
CA ILE A 133 -28.58 -3.92 8.70
C ILE A 133 -29.83 -3.11 8.42
N GLU A 134 -30.23 -2.20 9.31
CA GLU A 134 -31.38 -1.29 9.08
C GLU A 134 -31.16 -0.44 7.81
N THR A 135 -29.96 0.11 7.64
CA THR A 135 -29.62 0.86 6.43
C THR A 135 -29.75 0.00 5.17
N GLN A 136 -29.24 -1.24 5.18
CA GLN A 136 -29.34 -2.17 4.06
C GLN A 136 -30.80 -2.59 3.78
N LYS A 137 -31.63 -2.72 4.82
CA LYS A 137 -33.06 -2.95 4.68
C LYS A 137 -33.78 -1.77 3.99
N SER A 138 -33.48 -0.54 4.41
CA SER A 138 -34.05 0.67 3.80
C SER A 138 -33.57 0.88 2.37
N ILE A 139 -32.29 0.57 2.09
CA ILE A 139 -31.78 0.52 0.70
C ILE A 139 -32.56 -0.51 -0.13
N GLY A 140 -33.04 -1.59 0.48
CA GLY A 140 -33.86 -2.60 -0.21
C GLY A 140 -33.05 -3.61 -1.03
N ALA A 141 -31.80 -3.89 -0.66
CA ALA A 141 -30.97 -4.89 -1.31
C ALA A 141 -31.59 -6.30 -1.23
N ASP A 142 -31.26 -7.18 -2.17
CA ASP A 142 -31.65 -8.60 -2.09
C ASP A 142 -30.75 -9.38 -1.12
N ILE A 143 -29.46 -9.03 -1.11
CA ILE A 143 -28.45 -9.66 -0.28
C ILE A 143 -27.76 -8.58 0.55
N MET A 144 -27.77 -8.76 1.84
CA MET A 144 -27.09 -7.92 2.83
C MET A 144 -25.81 -8.59 3.32
N MET A 145 -24.86 -7.80 3.82
CA MET A 145 -23.63 -8.28 4.45
C MET A 145 -23.60 -7.92 5.94
N VAL A 146 -23.07 -8.82 6.77
CA VAL A 146 -22.79 -8.48 8.18
C VAL A 146 -21.74 -7.38 8.27
N LEU A 147 -21.83 -6.53 9.31
CA LEU A 147 -20.74 -5.59 9.59
C LEU A 147 -19.51 -6.34 10.08
N ASP A 148 -18.34 -6.02 9.54
CA ASP A 148 -17.08 -6.67 9.83
C ASP A 148 -15.95 -5.68 10.11
N GLN A 149 -14.90 -6.14 10.76
CA GLN A 149 -13.67 -5.38 10.95
C GLN A 149 -12.57 -5.91 10.04
N CYS A 150 -12.36 -5.24 8.91
CA CYS A 150 -11.21 -5.49 8.04
C CYS A 150 -9.94 -4.87 8.64
N VAL A 151 -8.81 -5.59 8.53
CA VAL A 151 -7.47 -5.12 8.94
C VAL A 151 -6.46 -5.34 7.82
N PRO A 152 -5.35 -4.57 7.75
CA PRO A 152 -4.28 -4.81 6.78
C PRO A 152 -3.68 -6.21 6.92
N SER A 153 -3.19 -6.79 5.83
CA SER A 153 -2.50 -8.10 5.88
C SER A 153 -1.21 -8.07 6.71
N THR A 154 -0.66 -6.88 6.96
CA THR A 154 0.61 -6.66 7.68
C THR A 154 0.45 -6.58 9.20
N VAL A 155 -0.77 -6.68 9.75
CA VAL A 155 -0.96 -6.63 11.22
C VAL A 155 -0.41 -7.87 11.90
N GLU A 156 -0.14 -7.74 13.20
CA GLU A 156 0.23 -8.85 14.05
C GLU A 156 -0.93 -9.83 14.24
N HIS A 157 -0.59 -11.09 14.55
CA HIS A 157 -1.57 -12.17 14.70
C HIS A 157 -2.65 -11.86 15.76
N SER A 158 -2.25 -11.29 16.91
CA SER A 158 -3.18 -10.90 17.98
C SER A 158 -4.19 -9.85 17.54
N VAL A 159 -3.74 -8.82 16.78
CA VAL A 159 -4.62 -7.78 16.23
C VAL A 159 -5.61 -8.36 15.21
N ALA A 160 -5.15 -9.30 14.38
CA ALA A 160 -6.02 -10.00 13.44
C ALA A 160 -7.05 -10.87 14.16
N ARG A 161 -6.67 -11.53 15.27
CA ARG A 161 -7.55 -12.32 16.13
C ARG A 161 -8.63 -11.45 16.75
N ASP A 162 -8.26 -10.33 17.40
CA ASP A 162 -9.22 -9.42 18.04
C ASP A 162 -10.26 -8.89 17.03
N ALA A 163 -9.81 -8.52 15.83
CA ALA A 163 -10.67 -8.05 14.76
C ALA A 163 -11.61 -9.15 14.23
N MET A 164 -11.12 -10.37 14.11
CA MET A 164 -11.89 -11.55 13.72
C MET A 164 -12.98 -11.86 14.76
N GLU A 165 -12.63 -11.90 16.03
CA GLU A 165 -13.55 -12.17 17.12
C GLU A 165 -14.63 -11.08 17.25
N LEU A 166 -14.26 -9.80 17.08
CA LEU A 166 -15.24 -8.72 17.02
C LEU A 166 -16.20 -8.91 15.85
N THR A 167 -15.67 -9.31 14.67
CA THR A 167 -16.52 -9.63 13.50
C THR A 167 -17.51 -10.74 13.81
N HIS A 168 -17.11 -11.79 14.53
CA HIS A 168 -18.03 -12.87 14.92
C HIS A 168 -19.16 -12.37 15.84
N ARG A 169 -18.84 -11.56 16.84
CA ARG A 169 -19.87 -10.97 17.73
C ARG A 169 -20.83 -10.04 16.95
N TRP A 170 -20.27 -9.25 16.01
CA TRP A 170 -21.06 -8.40 15.14
C TRP A 170 -21.90 -9.19 14.12
N ALA A 171 -21.41 -10.35 13.68
CA ALA A 171 -22.16 -11.25 12.80
C ALA A 171 -23.44 -11.76 13.48
N GLN A 172 -23.37 -12.15 14.77
CA GLN A 172 -24.56 -12.54 15.54
C GLN A 172 -25.53 -11.37 15.68
N ARG A 173 -25.05 -10.18 16.06
CA ARG A 173 -25.89 -8.97 16.20
C ARG A 173 -26.54 -8.57 14.87
N SER A 174 -25.81 -8.68 13.75
CA SER A 174 -26.37 -8.45 12.41
C SER A 174 -27.48 -9.45 12.07
N LEU A 175 -27.30 -10.71 12.46
CA LEU A 175 -28.31 -11.76 12.26
C LEU A 175 -29.58 -11.49 13.06
N ASP A 176 -29.44 -11.07 14.33
CA ASP A 176 -30.54 -10.71 15.20
C ASP A 176 -31.30 -9.48 14.65
N ALA A 177 -30.55 -8.44 14.20
CA ALA A 177 -31.11 -7.23 13.60
C ALA A 177 -31.83 -7.50 12.26
N ARG A 178 -31.39 -8.52 11.49
CA ARG A 178 -32.11 -8.93 10.29
C ARG A 178 -33.55 -9.38 10.63
N GLY A 179 -33.70 -10.18 11.67
CA GLY A 179 -34.99 -10.75 12.07
C GLY A 179 -35.68 -11.49 10.92
N ASP A 180 -36.95 -11.22 10.72
CA ASP A 180 -37.80 -11.85 9.69
C ASP A 180 -37.72 -11.19 8.30
N SER A 181 -36.80 -10.25 8.10
CA SER A 181 -36.60 -9.63 6.77
C SER A 181 -36.47 -10.70 5.67
N PRO A 182 -37.12 -10.53 4.51
CA PRO A 182 -37.04 -11.46 3.39
C PRO A 182 -35.69 -11.36 2.65
N GLN A 183 -34.84 -10.40 2.99
CA GLN A 183 -33.54 -10.19 2.41
C GLN A 183 -32.54 -11.23 2.92
N ALA A 184 -31.73 -11.79 2.05
CA ALA A 184 -30.67 -12.70 2.43
C ALA A 184 -29.56 -11.97 3.19
N LEU A 185 -28.86 -12.66 4.10
CA LEU A 185 -27.74 -12.12 4.85
C LEU A 185 -26.54 -13.08 4.74
N PHE A 186 -25.38 -12.54 4.38
CA PHE A 186 -24.13 -13.29 4.29
C PHE A 186 -23.24 -13.01 5.49
N GLY A 187 -22.69 -14.08 6.09
CA GLY A 187 -21.62 -14.00 7.07
C GLY A 187 -20.28 -13.81 6.40
N ILE A 188 -19.32 -13.20 7.10
CA ILE A 188 -17.98 -12.90 6.57
C ILE A 188 -16.93 -13.66 7.38
N VAL A 189 -16.11 -14.47 6.70
CA VAL A 189 -14.92 -15.11 7.26
C VAL A 189 -13.76 -14.11 7.21
N GLN A 190 -13.20 -13.77 8.39
CA GLN A 190 -12.04 -12.91 8.56
C GLN A 190 -10.82 -13.70 9.05
N GLY A 191 -9.67 -13.07 9.35
CA GLY A 191 -8.46 -13.72 9.85
C GLY A 191 -7.17 -13.22 9.16
N ALA A 192 -7.26 -12.11 8.40
CA ALA A 192 -6.14 -11.56 7.62
C ALA A 192 -5.43 -12.65 6.80
N ARG A 193 -4.10 -12.75 6.84
CA ARG A 193 -3.31 -13.79 6.14
C ARG A 193 -3.07 -15.05 6.98
N PHE A 194 -3.58 -15.12 8.22
CA PHE A 194 -3.28 -16.19 9.15
C PHE A 194 -4.24 -17.37 8.95
N MET A 195 -3.69 -18.50 8.54
CA MET A 195 -4.46 -19.69 8.18
C MET A 195 -5.25 -20.29 9.35
N ASP A 196 -4.67 -20.32 10.54
CA ASP A 196 -5.32 -20.76 11.77
C ASP A 196 -6.56 -19.92 12.10
N LEU A 197 -6.44 -18.59 11.98
CA LEU A 197 -7.57 -17.68 12.19
C LEU A 197 -8.64 -17.84 11.10
N ARG A 198 -8.27 -18.08 9.85
CA ARG A 198 -9.21 -18.35 8.75
C ARG A 198 -10.03 -19.60 9.01
N ILE A 199 -9.40 -20.67 9.51
CA ILE A 199 -10.04 -21.92 9.86
C ILE A 199 -10.99 -21.70 11.05
N GLU A 200 -10.53 -21.05 12.12
CA GLU A 200 -11.32 -20.71 13.29
C GLU A 200 -12.55 -19.86 12.91
N SER A 201 -12.33 -18.84 12.07
CA SER A 201 -13.40 -17.97 11.60
C SER A 201 -14.43 -18.71 10.73
N ALA A 202 -13.98 -19.56 9.82
CA ALA A 202 -14.88 -20.37 9.00
C ALA A 202 -15.77 -21.26 9.86
N HIS A 203 -15.20 -21.94 10.86
CA HIS A 203 -15.98 -22.75 11.80
C HIS A 203 -16.97 -21.93 12.62
N ALA A 204 -16.56 -20.79 13.15
CA ALA A 204 -17.43 -19.94 13.96
C ALA A 204 -18.62 -19.39 13.15
N VAL A 205 -18.35 -18.84 11.97
CA VAL A 205 -19.37 -18.19 11.13
C VAL A 205 -20.35 -19.23 10.55
N THR A 206 -19.89 -20.44 10.24
CA THR A 206 -20.76 -21.51 9.71
C THR A 206 -21.71 -22.13 10.74
N GLN A 207 -21.50 -21.90 12.03
CA GLN A 207 -22.49 -22.27 13.07
C GLN A 207 -23.74 -21.36 13.05
N LEU A 208 -23.67 -20.21 12.39
CA LEU A 208 -24.76 -19.24 12.32
C LEU A 208 -25.56 -19.47 11.03
N PRO A 209 -26.91 -19.32 11.07
CA PRO A 209 -27.80 -19.65 9.96
C PRO A 209 -27.82 -18.57 8.87
N PHE A 210 -26.68 -18.29 8.28
CA PHE A 210 -26.56 -17.37 7.15
C PHE A 210 -27.08 -18.00 5.84
N ASP A 211 -27.50 -17.14 4.92
CA ASP A 211 -27.99 -17.55 3.61
C ASP A 211 -26.83 -17.79 2.62
N GLY A 212 -25.62 -17.29 2.92
CA GLY A 212 -24.38 -17.47 2.18
C GLY A 212 -23.18 -16.99 3.00
N TYR A 213 -21.98 -17.18 2.48
CA TYR A 213 -20.74 -16.86 3.17
C TYR A 213 -19.79 -16.11 2.26
N ALA A 214 -19.16 -15.06 2.81
CA ALA A 214 -18.14 -14.29 2.13
C ALA A 214 -16.75 -14.53 2.75
N ILE A 215 -15.73 -14.42 1.91
CA ILE A 215 -14.31 -14.46 2.28
C ILE A 215 -13.83 -13.00 2.21
N GLY A 216 -13.75 -12.36 3.37
CA GLY A 216 -13.31 -10.96 3.51
C GLY A 216 -11.85 -10.83 3.94
N GLY A 217 -11.34 -9.59 4.01
CA GLY A 217 -9.99 -9.28 4.50
C GLY A 217 -8.87 -9.88 3.66
N LEU A 218 -9.08 -10.05 2.36
CA LEU A 218 -8.09 -10.37 1.34
C LEU A 218 -8.03 -9.24 0.30
N ALA A 219 -7.00 -9.22 -0.55
CA ALA A 219 -6.66 -8.10 -1.45
C ALA A 219 -6.35 -6.78 -0.69
N VAL A 220 -5.79 -6.88 0.52
CA VAL A 220 -5.43 -5.76 1.41
C VAL A 220 -3.93 -5.72 1.74
N GLY A 221 -3.09 -6.35 0.89
CA GLY A 221 -1.63 -6.30 0.98
C GLY A 221 -0.92 -7.66 1.10
N GLU A 222 -1.64 -8.77 1.14
CA GLU A 222 -1.07 -10.11 1.08
C GLU A 222 -0.56 -10.46 -0.33
N SER A 223 0.30 -11.46 -0.41
CA SER A 223 0.77 -12.01 -1.68
C SER A 223 -0.35 -12.80 -2.40
N THR A 224 -0.20 -12.99 -3.71
CA THR A 224 -1.11 -13.82 -4.50
C THR A 224 -1.20 -15.25 -3.96
N ALA A 225 -0.07 -15.85 -3.57
CA ALA A 225 -0.04 -17.19 -3.02
C ALA A 225 -0.80 -17.29 -1.69
N GLU A 226 -0.57 -16.37 -0.75
CA GLU A 226 -1.31 -16.34 0.52
C GLU A 226 -2.82 -16.19 0.29
N ARG A 227 -3.23 -15.31 -0.65
CA ARG A 227 -4.64 -15.14 -1.00
C ARG A 227 -5.25 -16.41 -1.57
N GLU A 228 -4.54 -17.09 -2.48
CA GLU A 228 -4.97 -18.33 -3.10
C GLU A 228 -5.11 -19.45 -2.08
N ASP A 229 -4.14 -19.62 -1.17
CA ASP A 229 -4.14 -20.63 -0.11
C ASP A 229 -5.26 -20.37 0.90
N CYS A 230 -5.43 -19.14 1.37
CA CYS A 230 -6.54 -18.76 2.26
C CYS A 230 -7.90 -19.04 1.60
N THR A 231 -8.05 -18.68 0.33
CA THR A 231 -9.30 -18.93 -0.43
C THR A 231 -9.59 -20.42 -0.55
N ALA A 232 -8.59 -21.23 -0.88
CA ALA A 232 -8.74 -22.68 -1.01
C ALA A 232 -9.20 -23.33 0.30
N THR A 233 -8.51 -22.99 1.41
CA THR A 233 -8.80 -23.52 2.75
C THR A 233 -10.20 -23.12 3.22
N VAL A 234 -10.56 -21.84 3.09
CA VAL A 234 -11.89 -21.38 3.50
C VAL A 234 -12.99 -22.03 2.66
N CYS A 235 -12.83 -22.13 1.33
CA CYS A 235 -13.80 -22.79 0.46
C CYS A 235 -14.01 -24.27 0.80
N GLU A 236 -13.01 -24.95 1.37
CA GLU A 236 -13.13 -26.35 1.83
C GLU A 236 -14.03 -26.48 3.06
N LEU A 237 -14.01 -25.48 3.94
CA LEU A 237 -14.74 -25.47 5.20
C LEU A 237 -16.17 -24.91 5.06
N LEU A 238 -16.44 -24.13 4.01
CA LEU A 238 -17.76 -23.55 3.80
C LEU A 238 -18.77 -24.58 3.29
N PRO A 239 -20.06 -24.52 3.74
CA PRO A 239 -21.12 -25.41 3.30
C PRO A 239 -21.26 -25.49 1.78
N ALA A 240 -21.50 -26.72 1.27
CA ALA A 240 -21.62 -26.95 -0.16
C ALA A 240 -22.96 -26.43 -0.74
N ASP A 241 -23.98 -26.33 0.09
CA ASP A 241 -25.34 -25.89 -0.24
C ASP A 241 -25.57 -24.39 -0.06
N LYS A 242 -24.50 -23.60 0.02
CA LYS A 242 -24.53 -22.15 0.18
C LYS A 242 -23.63 -21.45 -0.83
N PRO A 243 -24.00 -20.25 -1.31
CA PRO A 243 -23.12 -19.42 -2.15
C PRO A 243 -21.90 -18.94 -1.37
N ARG A 244 -20.76 -18.87 -2.08
CA ARG A 244 -19.45 -18.43 -1.58
C ARG A 244 -19.01 -17.19 -2.34
N TYR A 245 -18.73 -16.11 -1.63
CA TYR A 245 -18.39 -14.83 -2.20
C TYR A 245 -16.97 -14.38 -1.79
N LEU A 246 -16.07 -14.16 -2.75
CA LEU A 246 -14.75 -13.59 -2.50
C LEU A 246 -14.79 -12.09 -2.76
N MET A 247 -14.63 -11.28 -1.70
CA MET A 247 -14.84 -9.85 -1.72
C MET A 247 -13.66 -9.09 -2.33
N GLY A 248 -13.94 -8.15 -3.24
CA GLY A 248 -12.99 -7.15 -3.75
C GLY A 248 -11.91 -7.69 -4.68
N VAL A 249 -11.91 -8.96 -5.03
CA VAL A 249 -10.90 -9.61 -5.90
C VAL A 249 -11.42 -9.68 -7.33
N GLY A 250 -10.63 -9.17 -8.30
CA GLY A 250 -11.19 -9.05 -9.64
C GLY A 250 -10.22 -8.90 -10.81
N THR A 251 -8.93 -9.29 -10.72
CA THR A 251 -8.18 -9.50 -11.97
C THR A 251 -8.72 -10.76 -12.65
N THR A 252 -8.71 -10.80 -13.97
CA THR A 252 -9.27 -11.93 -14.73
C THR A 252 -8.61 -13.26 -14.37
N ARG A 253 -7.31 -13.25 -14.06
CA ARG A 253 -6.60 -14.43 -13.55
C ARG A 253 -7.05 -14.79 -12.14
N ASP A 254 -7.16 -13.83 -11.22
CA ASP A 254 -7.62 -14.11 -9.86
C ASP A 254 -9.04 -14.71 -9.85
N LEU A 255 -9.92 -14.24 -10.75
CA LEU A 255 -11.26 -14.82 -10.91
C LEU A 255 -11.20 -16.29 -11.34
N LEU A 256 -10.35 -16.62 -12.33
CA LEU A 256 -10.15 -18.00 -12.79
C LEU A 256 -9.60 -18.90 -11.66
N GLU A 257 -8.57 -18.40 -10.94
CA GLU A 257 -7.95 -19.11 -9.82
C GLU A 257 -8.93 -19.35 -8.66
N ALA A 258 -9.76 -18.35 -8.33
CA ALA A 258 -10.72 -18.45 -7.26
C ALA A 258 -11.91 -19.34 -7.62
N VAL A 259 -12.40 -19.32 -8.88
CA VAL A 259 -13.41 -20.28 -9.36
C VAL A 259 -12.86 -21.72 -9.27
N HIS A 260 -11.58 -21.93 -9.64
CA HIS A 260 -10.93 -23.24 -9.52
C HIS A 260 -10.91 -23.76 -8.07
N ARG A 261 -10.89 -22.83 -7.08
CA ARG A 261 -10.93 -23.14 -5.63
C ARG A 261 -12.34 -23.20 -5.04
N GLY A 262 -13.38 -22.97 -5.83
CA GLY A 262 -14.78 -23.18 -5.41
C GLY A 262 -15.53 -21.91 -5.01
N VAL A 263 -15.09 -20.73 -5.44
CA VAL A 263 -15.81 -19.46 -5.25
C VAL A 263 -16.88 -19.27 -6.32
N ASP A 264 -18.05 -18.71 -5.92
CA ASP A 264 -19.21 -18.50 -6.79
C ASP A 264 -19.41 -17.06 -7.22
N MET A 265 -19.10 -16.09 -6.34
CA MET A 265 -19.45 -14.68 -6.51
C MET A 265 -18.23 -13.79 -6.31
N PHE A 266 -18.17 -12.71 -7.09
CA PHE A 266 -17.07 -11.76 -7.10
C PHE A 266 -17.57 -10.34 -7.32
N ASP A 267 -16.85 -9.37 -6.78
CA ASP A 267 -16.96 -7.95 -7.12
C ASP A 267 -15.59 -7.32 -7.28
N CYS A 268 -15.48 -6.32 -8.11
CA CYS A 268 -14.31 -5.44 -8.16
C CYS A 268 -14.60 -4.19 -9.01
N ILE A 269 -13.93 -3.10 -8.69
CA ILE A 269 -13.99 -1.86 -9.49
C ILE A 269 -13.16 -1.90 -10.78
N LEU A 270 -12.28 -2.90 -10.93
CA LEU A 270 -11.28 -2.96 -12.00
C LEU A 270 -11.85 -2.78 -13.42
N PRO A 271 -12.99 -3.38 -13.82
CA PRO A 271 -13.50 -3.21 -15.18
C PRO A 271 -13.71 -1.76 -15.56
N THR A 272 -14.31 -0.95 -14.69
CA THR A 272 -14.59 0.47 -14.93
C THR A 272 -13.40 1.37 -14.61
N ALA A 273 -12.63 1.06 -13.56
CA ALA A 273 -11.44 1.83 -13.18
C ALA A 273 -10.34 1.77 -14.25
N LEU A 274 -10.06 0.57 -14.78
CA LEU A 274 -9.07 0.38 -15.83
C LEU A 274 -9.56 0.90 -17.19
N ALA A 275 -10.87 0.85 -17.46
CA ALA A 275 -11.44 1.51 -18.64
C ALA A 275 -11.14 3.00 -18.65
N LYS A 276 -11.27 3.69 -17.53
CA LYS A 276 -10.88 5.11 -17.41
C LYS A 276 -9.39 5.34 -17.69
N GLN A 277 -8.55 4.34 -17.44
CA GLN A 277 -7.12 4.38 -17.74
C GLN A 277 -6.77 3.93 -19.16
N GLY A 278 -7.75 3.61 -20.00
CA GLY A 278 -7.54 3.15 -21.37
C GLY A 278 -7.16 1.68 -21.49
N VAL A 279 -7.41 0.87 -20.47
CA VAL A 279 -7.06 -0.57 -20.47
C VAL A 279 -8.30 -1.42 -20.74
N ALA A 280 -8.23 -2.27 -21.78
CA ALA A 280 -9.23 -3.27 -22.14
C ALA A 280 -8.80 -4.67 -21.72
N PHE A 281 -9.77 -5.49 -21.29
CA PHE A 281 -9.61 -6.92 -21.14
C PHE A 281 -10.09 -7.61 -22.42
N THR A 282 -9.30 -8.54 -22.95
CA THR A 282 -9.62 -9.23 -24.22
C THR A 282 -9.32 -10.73 -24.13
N SER A 283 -9.82 -11.47 -25.11
CA SER A 283 -9.58 -12.92 -25.26
C SER A 283 -8.11 -13.31 -25.39
N ILE A 284 -7.22 -12.37 -25.66
CA ILE A 284 -5.77 -12.56 -25.80
C ILE A 284 -4.94 -11.79 -24.75
N GLY A 285 -5.57 -11.38 -23.67
CA GLY A 285 -4.94 -10.63 -22.58
C GLY A 285 -5.33 -9.15 -22.55
N ARG A 286 -4.61 -8.37 -21.75
CA ARG A 286 -4.92 -6.94 -21.55
C ARG A 286 -4.31 -6.06 -22.63
N ARG A 287 -5.10 -5.13 -23.18
CA ARG A 287 -4.68 -4.10 -24.14
C ARG A 287 -4.66 -2.72 -23.49
N ASP A 288 -3.54 -2.01 -23.58
CA ASP A 288 -3.48 -0.58 -23.24
C ASP A 288 -3.69 0.25 -24.52
N LEU A 289 -4.91 0.77 -24.69
CA LEU A 289 -5.32 1.51 -25.89
C LEU A 289 -4.56 2.82 -26.08
N ARG A 290 -3.84 3.34 -25.10
CA ARG A 290 -3.02 4.56 -25.25
C ARG A 290 -1.76 4.34 -26.08
N ARG A 291 -1.41 3.10 -26.39
CA ARG A 291 -0.23 2.75 -27.20
C ARG A 291 -0.36 3.24 -28.64
N ALA A 292 0.72 3.86 -29.15
CA ALA A 292 0.74 4.41 -30.51
C ALA A 292 0.48 3.36 -31.62
N ALA A 293 0.78 2.09 -31.33
CA ALA A 293 0.59 0.97 -32.25
C ALA A 293 -0.87 0.81 -32.72
N TYR A 294 -1.85 1.29 -31.92
CA TYR A 294 -3.28 1.19 -32.28
C TYR A 294 -3.80 2.36 -33.08
N ARG A 295 -2.99 3.40 -33.39
CA ARG A 295 -3.43 4.65 -34.01
C ARG A 295 -4.15 4.48 -35.38
N GLY A 296 -3.76 3.48 -36.15
CA GLY A 296 -4.36 3.20 -37.46
C GLY A 296 -5.10 1.86 -37.53
N MET A 297 -5.41 1.25 -36.38
CA MET A 297 -6.01 -0.07 -36.33
C MET A 297 -7.53 0.02 -36.53
N GLU A 298 -8.04 -0.51 -37.64
CA GLU A 298 -9.46 -0.43 -38.04
C GLU A 298 -10.35 -1.46 -37.31
N GLY A 299 -9.78 -2.56 -36.80
CA GLY A 299 -10.54 -3.62 -36.13
C GLY A 299 -11.05 -3.25 -34.75
N PRO A 300 -11.85 -4.12 -34.14
CA PRO A 300 -12.38 -3.96 -32.77
C PRO A 300 -11.30 -4.14 -31.69
N ILE A 301 -11.66 -3.78 -30.44
CA ILE A 301 -10.81 -4.06 -29.26
C ILE A 301 -10.47 -5.55 -29.16
N ASP A 302 -11.48 -6.39 -29.35
CA ASP A 302 -11.37 -7.84 -29.30
C ASP A 302 -12.24 -8.46 -30.41
N PRO A 303 -11.64 -9.09 -31.42
CA PRO A 303 -12.39 -9.74 -32.52
C PRO A 303 -13.34 -10.84 -32.05
N ALA A 304 -13.06 -11.47 -30.90
CA ALA A 304 -13.92 -12.52 -30.33
C ALA A 304 -15.06 -11.95 -29.47
N CYS A 305 -15.10 -10.63 -29.24
CA CYS A 305 -16.09 -10.01 -28.37
C CYS A 305 -17.33 -9.56 -29.13
N GLY A 306 -18.51 -9.98 -28.67
CA GLY A 306 -19.81 -9.63 -29.24
C GLY A 306 -20.45 -8.37 -28.68
N CYS A 307 -19.79 -7.54 -27.86
CA CYS A 307 -20.38 -6.35 -27.26
C CYS A 307 -20.65 -5.23 -28.28
N HIS A 308 -21.51 -4.30 -27.94
CA HIS A 308 -21.82 -3.14 -28.76
C HIS A 308 -20.54 -2.36 -29.16
N THR A 309 -19.65 -2.10 -28.23
CA THR A 309 -18.40 -1.36 -28.50
C THR A 309 -17.56 -2.04 -29.60
N CYS A 310 -17.35 -3.35 -29.49
CA CYS A 310 -16.56 -4.10 -30.49
C CYS A 310 -17.25 -4.22 -31.87
N LYS A 311 -18.58 -4.28 -31.88
CA LYS A 311 -19.35 -4.33 -33.15
C LYS A 311 -19.38 -2.99 -33.90
N THR A 312 -19.23 -1.88 -33.18
CA THR A 312 -19.51 -0.56 -33.72
C THR A 312 -18.26 0.29 -33.95
N TYR A 313 -17.27 0.18 -33.06
CA TYR A 313 -16.15 1.11 -33.00
C TYR A 313 -14.80 0.44 -33.22
N SER A 314 -13.93 1.11 -33.98
CA SER A 314 -12.54 0.67 -34.15
C SER A 314 -11.71 1.00 -32.92
N ILE A 315 -10.66 0.23 -32.73
CA ILE A 315 -9.68 0.49 -31.65
C ILE A 315 -8.99 1.86 -31.84
N ALA A 316 -8.77 2.29 -33.10
CA ALA A 316 -8.20 3.59 -33.40
C ALA A 316 -9.09 4.76 -32.93
N TYR A 317 -10.42 4.64 -33.08
CA TYR A 317 -11.38 5.64 -32.60
C TYR A 317 -11.39 5.69 -31.06
N LEU A 318 -11.41 4.53 -30.38
CA LEU A 318 -11.37 4.48 -28.93
C LEU A 318 -10.06 5.04 -28.37
N LEU A 319 -8.92 4.78 -29.03
CA LEU A 319 -7.64 5.42 -28.68
C LEU A 319 -7.73 6.94 -28.81
N HIS A 320 -8.36 7.44 -29.89
CA HIS A 320 -8.55 8.87 -30.07
C HIS A 320 -9.37 9.47 -28.94
N LEU A 321 -10.50 8.89 -28.56
CA LEU A 321 -11.34 9.35 -27.45
C LEU A 321 -10.58 9.39 -26.13
N HIS A 322 -9.76 8.37 -25.85
CA HIS A 322 -8.91 8.36 -24.65
C HIS A 322 -7.81 9.43 -24.66
N ARG A 323 -7.22 9.72 -25.83
CA ARG A 323 -6.18 10.76 -25.95
C ARG A 323 -6.71 12.17 -25.76
N VAL A 324 -7.94 12.43 -26.20
CA VAL A 324 -8.61 13.73 -26.02
C VAL A 324 -9.44 13.79 -24.73
N SER A 325 -9.37 12.74 -23.90
CA SER A 325 -10.06 12.64 -22.60
C SER A 325 -11.60 12.74 -22.69
N GLU A 326 -12.18 12.25 -23.79
CA GLU A 326 -13.63 12.20 -23.94
C GLU A 326 -14.26 11.15 -23.03
N ALA A 327 -15.31 11.54 -22.30
CA ALA A 327 -16.02 10.67 -21.36
C ALA A 327 -16.64 9.45 -22.06
N GLN A 328 -17.05 9.59 -23.33
CA GLN A 328 -17.57 8.50 -24.16
C GLN A 328 -16.54 7.37 -24.31
N GLY A 329 -15.24 7.68 -24.38
CA GLY A 329 -14.18 6.66 -24.41
C GLY A 329 -14.20 5.77 -23.18
N TRP A 330 -14.39 6.36 -21.99
CA TRP A 330 -14.48 5.60 -20.74
C TRP A 330 -15.76 4.77 -20.67
N GLN A 331 -16.87 5.31 -21.13
CA GLN A 331 -18.16 4.63 -21.17
C GLN A 331 -18.10 3.39 -22.08
N LEU A 332 -17.66 3.56 -23.31
CA LEU A 332 -17.57 2.48 -24.29
C LEU A 332 -16.61 1.38 -23.85
N LEU A 333 -15.45 1.77 -23.32
CA LEU A 333 -14.46 0.81 -22.84
C LEU A 333 -14.92 0.11 -21.55
N GLY A 334 -15.62 0.82 -20.67
CA GLY A 334 -16.24 0.25 -19.47
C GLY A 334 -17.31 -0.79 -19.82
N ALA A 335 -18.18 -0.49 -20.78
CA ALA A 335 -19.18 -1.42 -21.28
C ALA A 335 -18.56 -2.68 -21.87
N HIS A 336 -17.47 -2.51 -22.66
CA HIS A 336 -16.71 -3.64 -23.18
C HIS A 336 -16.09 -4.50 -22.05
N ASN A 337 -15.42 -3.88 -21.08
CA ASN A 337 -14.78 -4.60 -19.97
C ASN A 337 -15.80 -5.37 -19.11
N ILE A 338 -16.94 -4.75 -18.79
CA ILE A 338 -18.02 -5.44 -18.05
C ILE A 338 -18.56 -6.61 -18.88
N HIS A 339 -18.82 -6.40 -20.16
CA HIS A 339 -19.27 -7.47 -21.05
C HIS A 339 -18.28 -8.64 -21.08
N PHE A 340 -16.97 -8.34 -21.15
CA PHE A 340 -15.91 -9.35 -21.09
C PHE A 340 -15.95 -10.16 -19.79
N TYR A 341 -16.11 -9.50 -18.64
CA TYR A 341 -16.21 -10.17 -17.33
C TYR A 341 -17.46 -11.06 -17.27
N MET A 342 -18.62 -10.58 -17.72
CA MET A 342 -19.83 -11.40 -17.76
C MET A 342 -19.66 -12.60 -18.71
N GLN A 343 -19.02 -12.41 -19.85
CA GLN A 343 -18.75 -13.48 -20.80
C GLN A 343 -17.76 -14.49 -20.22
N LEU A 344 -16.73 -14.05 -19.51
CA LEU A 344 -15.78 -14.94 -18.84
C LEU A 344 -16.50 -15.82 -17.80
N MET A 345 -17.39 -15.26 -16.97
CA MET A 345 -18.18 -16.02 -16.01
C MET A 345 -19.07 -17.06 -16.71
N ARG A 346 -19.78 -16.68 -17.75
CA ARG A 346 -20.61 -17.61 -18.56
C ARG A 346 -19.76 -18.74 -19.18
N THR A 347 -18.58 -18.41 -19.68
CA THR A 347 -17.67 -19.38 -20.28
C THR A 347 -17.15 -20.35 -19.22
N MET A 348 -16.72 -19.86 -18.06
CA MET A 348 -16.30 -20.72 -16.94
C MET A 348 -17.42 -21.66 -16.50
N ARG A 349 -18.64 -21.13 -16.31
CA ARG A 349 -19.80 -21.94 -15.98
C ARG A 349 -20.06 -23.03 -17.00
N ARG A 350 -20.03 -22.70 -18.29
CA ARG A 350 -20.23 -23.67 -19.38
C ARG A 350 -19.22 -24.83 -19.29
N HIS A 351 -17.92 -24.53 -19.14
CA HIS A 351 -16.89 -25.56 -19.06
C HIS A 351 -17.01 -26.43 -17.79
N ILE A 352 -17.54 -25.88 -16.70
CA ILE A 352 -17.85 -26.67 -15.48
C ILE A 352 -19.00 -27.65 -15.79
N LEU A 353 -20.10 -27.19 -16.42
CA LEU A 353 -21.26 -28.01 -16.76
C LEU A 353 -20.93 -29.10 -17.81
N GLU A 354 -20.08 -28.80 -18.79
CA GLU A 354 -19.64 -29.68 -19.83
C GLU A 354 -18.53 -30.66 -19.41
N GLY A 355 -17.97 -30.49 -18.18
CA GLY A 355 -16.88 -31.36 -17.68
C GLY A 355 -15.50 -31.06 -18.30
N THR A 356 -15.33 -29.96 -19.03
CA THR A 356 -14.10 -29.54 -19.72
C THR A 356 -13.34 -28.44 -18.95
N TRP A 357 -13.58 -28.31 -17.65
CA TRP A 357 -13.05 -27.23 -16.82
C TRP A 357 -11.51 -27.22 -16.75
N LEU A 358 -10.86 -28.35 -16.53
CA LEU A 358 -9.40 -28.38 -16.35
C LEU A 358 -8.65 -27.98 -17.61
N GLU A 359 -9.12 -28.39 -18.77
CA GLU A 359 -8.55 -28.01 -20.04
C GLU A 359 -8.67 -26.50 -20.28
N PHE A 360 -9.87 -25.96 -20.04
CA PHE A 360 -10.11 -24.53 -20.10
C PHE A 360 -9.24 -23.76 -19.13
N TYR A 361 -9.16 -24.19 -17.86
CA TYR A 361 -8.36 -23.54 -16.83
C TYR A 361 -6.88 -23.49 -17.23
N GLN A 362 -6.30 -24.60 -17.67
CA GLN A 362 -4.90 -24.67 -18.09
C GLN A 362 -4.64 -23.78 -19.32
N ALA A 363 -5.54 -23.78 -20.29
CA ALA A 363 -5.40 -22.96 -21.50
C ALA A 363 -5.52 -21.45 -21.22
N GLN A 364 -6.36 -21.03 -20.27
CA GLN A 364 -6.65 -19.61 -20.03
C GLN A 364 -5.76 -18.96 -18.96
N ARG A 365 -5.13 -19.74 -18.10
CA ARG A 365 -4.37 -19.24 -16.94
C ARG A 365 -3.32 -18.19 -17.31
N ASP A 366 -2.53 -18.46 -18.33
CA ASP A 366 -1.47 -17.57 -18.79
C ASP A 366 -1.99 -16.49 -19.73
N VAL A 367 -3.04 -16.79 -20.50
CA VAL A 367 -3.65 -15.85 -21.45
C VAL A 367 -4.30 -14.68 -20.72
N LEU A 368 -5.08 -14.96 -19.66
CA LEU A 368 -5.80 -13.91 -18.90
C LEU A 368 -4.88 -12.93 -18.19
N ASP A 369 -3.64 -13.32 -17.88
CA ASP A 369 -2.63 -12.43 -17.30
C ASP A 369 -1.72 -11.77 -18.35
N ALA A 370 -1.77 -12.25 -19.60
CA ALA A 370 -0.93 -11.73 -20.67
C ALA A 370 -1.22 -10.25 -20.96
N ARG A 371 -0.18 -9.54 -21.35
CA ARG A 371 -0.30 -8.21 -21.95
C ARG A 371 -0.17 -8.35 -23.46
N ASP A 372 -1.11 -7.74 -24.19
CA ASP A 372 -1.05 -7.74 -25.64
C ASP A 372 0.29 -7.19 -26.15
N SER A 373 0.90 -7.97 -27.03
CA SER A 373 2.18 -7.64 -27.68
C SER A 373 2.01 -6.95 -29.04
N TYR A 374 0.77 -6.63 -29.49
CA TYR A 374 0.52 -6.00 -30.78
C TYR A 374 1.36 -4.72 -30.97
N GLY A 375 2.04 -4.62 -32.11
CA GLY A 375 2.96 -3.51 -32.41
C GLY A 375 4.23 -3.50 -31.58
N GLN A 376 4.50 -4.52 -30.78
CA GLN A 376 5.85 -4.82 -30.34
C GLN A 376 6.56 -5.60 -31.46
N PRO A 377 7.81 -5.26 -31.80
CA PRO A 377 8.58 -6.12 -32.67
C PRO A 377 8.59 -7.53 -32.05
N PRO A 378 8.65 -8.61 -32.88
CA PRO A 378 8.72 -9.97 -32.34
C PRO A 378 9.78 -9.97 -31.26
N ARG A 379 9.48 -10.63 -30.15
CA ARG A 379 10.43 -10.74 -29.02
C ARG A 379 11.63 -11.57 -29.48
N HIS A 380 12.45 -11.00 -30.35
CA HIS A 380 13.88 -11.24 -30.17
C HIS A 380 14.14 -10.81 -28.73
N VAL A 381 14.83 -11.64 -27.96
CA VAL A 381 15.40 -11.24 -26.69
C VAL A 381 16.23 -9.98 -26.99
N THR A 382 15.53 -8.85 -26.98
CA THR A 382 16.06 -7.59 -27.47
C THR A 382 17.10 -7.13 -26.48
N ASN A 383 18.07 -6.39 -26.95
CA ASN A 383 18.99 -5.63 -26.10
C ASN A 383 18.25 -4.85 -24.98
N ALA A 384 16.94 -4.58 -25.07
CA ALA A 384 16.11 -4.00 -24.03
C ALA A 384 15.75 -4.99 -22.90
N GLN A 385 15.51 -6.29 -23.18
CA GLN A 385 15.35 -7.30 -22.11
C GLN A 385 16.71 -7.67 -21.49
N ARG A 386 17.78 -7.67 -22.29
CA ARG A 386 19.15 -7.67 -21.77
C ARG A 386 19.44 -6.38 -20.98
N ARG A 387 18.89 -5.23 -21.38
CA ARG A 387 18.96 -3.95 -20.63
C ARG A 387 18.06 -3.96 -19.40
N SER A 388 16.86 -4.52 -19.43
CA SER A 388 15.97 -4.64 -18.26
C SER A 388 16.54 -5.64 -17.24
N ALA A 389 17.13 -6.74 -17.69
CA ALA A 389 17.85 -7.67 -16.81
C ALA A 389 19.14 -7.03 -16.25
N LYS A 390 19.80 -6.14 -17.02
CA LYS A 390 20.95 -5.35 -16.56
C LYS A 390 20.56 -4.18 -15.65
N MET A 391 19.30 -3.76 -15.62
CA MET A 391 18.79 -2.68 -14.75
C MET A 391 18.30 -3.19 -13.41
N LYS A 392 18.52 -4.46 -13.10
CA LYS A 392 18.20 -5.08 -11.79
C LYS A 392 19.43 -5.83 -11.28
N ARG A 393 19.62 -5.75 -9.95
CA ARG A 393 20.64 -6.52 -9.24
C ARG A 393 20.15 -6.84 -7.84
N GLY A 394 20.15 -8.12 -7.46
CA GLY A 394 19.56 -8.55 -6.21
C GLY A 394 18.13 -8.05 -6.07
N ARG A 395 17.86 -7.40 -4.94
CA ARG A 395 16.56 -6.78 -4.64
C ARG A 395 16.33 -5.39 -5.22
N TYR A 396 17.33 -4.83 -5.93
CA TYR A 396 17.29 -3.45 -6.41
C TYR A 396 17.04 -3.36 -7.90
N GLU A 397 16.33 -2.31 -8.31
CA GLU A 397 16.18 -1.92 -9.71
C GLU A 397 16.50 -0.45 -9.93
N LEU A 398 17.08 -0.16 -11.09
CA LEU A 398 17.36 1.19 -11.53
C LEU A 398 16.13 1.83 -12.18
N LEU A 399 15.73 2.98 -11.65
CA LEU A 399 14.77 3.89 -12.26
C LEU A 399 15.50 5.08 -12.85
N VAL A 400 15.15 5.47 -14.07
CA VAL A 400 15.71 6.67 -14.72
C VAL A 400 14.61 7.66 -14.96
N ARG A 401 14.76 8.86 -14.41
CA ARG A 401 13.85 9.99 -14.62
C ARG A 401 14.69 11.25 -14.85
N ASP A 402 14.36 12.01 -15.90
CA ASP A 402 15.03 13.26 -16.27
C ASP A 402 16.58 13.12 -16.39
N ASP A 403 17.03 11.99 -16.96
CA ASP A 403 18.44 11.57 -17.11
C ASP A 403 19.22 11.39 -15.80
N VAL A 404 18.50 11.23 -14.67
CA VAL A 404 19.04 10.93 -13.33
C VAL A 404 18.61 9.53 -12.91
N GLY A 405 19.58 8.72 -12.44
CA GLY A 405 19.37 7.39 -11.91
C GLY A 405 18.91 7.43 -10.44
N ARG A 406 17.94 6.58 -10.10
CA ARG A 406 17.49 6.31 -8.74
C ARG A 406 17.41 4.81 -8.52
N ILE A 407 17.72 4.34 -7.35
CA ILE A 407 17.61 2.92 -6.98
C ILE A 407 16.32 2.69 -6.21
N ARG A 408 15.54 1.71 -6.65
CA ARG A 408 14.34 1.24 -5.93
C ARG A 408 14.63 -0.13 -5.33
N ASP A 409 14.32 -0.30 -4.07
CA ASP A 409 14.19 -1.61 -3.45
C ASP A 409 12.88 -2.27 -3.91
N CYS A 410 12.96 -3.40 -4.59
CA CYS A 410 11.80 -4.10 -5.12
C CYS A 410 10.98 -4.81 -4.03
N VAL A 411 11.55 -5.03 -2.84
CA VAL A 411 10.87 -5.69 -1.71
C VAL A 411 10.00 -4.69 -0.96
N SER A 412 10.57 -3.56 -0.55
CA SER A 412 9.84 -2.51 0.17
C SER A 412 9.12 -1.52 -0.74
N GLY A 413 9.53 -1.43 -2.01
CA GLY A 413 9.07 -0.42 -2.96
C GLY A 413 9.68 0.97 -2.74
N GLU A 414 10.54 1.15 -1.73
CA GLU A 414 11.15 2.43 -1.38
C GLU A 414 12.21 2.84 -2.41
N ILE A 415 12.25 4.13 -2.74
CA ILE A 415 13.19 4.70 -3.71
C ILE A 415 14.19 5.58 -2.97
N MET A 416 15.48 5.30 -3.13
CA MET A 416 16.54 6.15 -2.61
C MET A 416 16.49 7.52 -3.29
N HIS A 417 16.43 8.61 -2.49
CA HIS A 417 16.31 10.00 -2.98
C HIS A 417 15.13 10.20 -3.94
N SER A 418 13.92 10.01 -3.45
CA SER A 418 12.70 9.90 -4.29
C SER A 418 12.20 11.22 -4.87
N VAL A 419 12.50 12.37 -4.26
CA VAL A 419 11.84 13.66 -4.55
C VAL A 419 12.72 14.63 -5.31
N ASN A 420 13.94 14.89 -4.83
CA ASN A 420 14.88 15.85 -5.39
C ASN A 420 15.96 15.19 -6.24
N GLU A 421 16.81 15.99 -6.90
CA GLU A 421 18.05 15.47 -7.48
C GLU A 421 18.94 14.93 -6.33
N PRO A 422 19.38 13.65 -6.37
CA PRO A 422 20.10 13.03 -5.26
C PRO A 422 21.33 13.80 -4.79
N ALA A 423 22.11 14.34 -5.71
CA ALA A 423 23.33 15.08 -5.40
C ALA A 423 23.05 16.43 -4.71
N GLU A 424 21.94 17.11 -5.08
CA GLU A 424 21.53 18.36 -4.47
C GLU A 424 20.98 18.16 -3.07
N GLU A 425 20.20 17.09 -2.88
CA GLU A 425 19.67 16.70 -1.57
C GLU A 425 20.81 16.34 -0.61
N ALA A 426 21.76 15.51 -1.03
CA ALA A 426 22.94 15.13 -0.24
C ALA A 426 23.78 16.36 0.14
N ARG A 427 24.00 17.29 -0.79
CA ARG A 427 24.74 18.51 -0.52
C ARG A 427 24.05 19.37 0.54
N SER A 428 22.74 19.61 0.39
CA SER A 428 21.98 20.47 1.30
C SER A 428 21.86 19.88 2.71
N LEU A 429 21.48 18.58 2.80
CA LEU A 429 21.17 17.93 4.09
C LEU A 429 22.41 17.52 4.88
N TYR A 430 23.47 17.09 4.19
CA TYR A 430 24.61 16.47 4.85
C TYR A 430 25.87 17.35 4.81
N VAL A 431 26.15 18.02 3.69
CA VAL A 431 27.37 18.84 3.57
C VAL A 431 27.18 20.25 4.10
N GLU A 432 26.15 20.97 3.63
CA GLU A 432 25.94 22.36 4.02
C GLU A 432 25.39 22.50 5.44
N GLN A 433 24.47 21.59 5.83
CA GLN A 433 23.85 21.63 7.16
C GLN A 433 24.86 21.28 8.27
N SER A 434 25.79 20.35 8.01
CA SER A 434 26.88 20.02 8.93
C SER A 434 28.05 21.01 8.89
N ARG A 435 27.97 21.99 7.98
CA ARG A 435 29.09 22.96 7.74
C ARG A 435 30.42 22.27 7.45
N LEU A 436 30.36 21.15 6.70
CA LEU A 436 31.50 20.30 6.47
C LEU A 436 32.70 21.07 5.90
N SER A 437 32.49 21.94 4.90
CA SER A 437 33.56 22.72 4.29
C SER A 437 34.27 23.65 5.28
N GLU A 438 33.54 24.30 6.19
CA GLU A 438 34.09 25.15 7.25
C GLU A 438 34.91 24.33 8.25
N ARG A 439 34.40 23.19 8.69
CA ARG A 439 35.07 22.28 9.65
C ARG A 439 36.33 21.66 9.08
N LEU A 440 36.35 21.35 7.80
CA LEU A 440 37.55 20.85 7.09
C LEU A 440 38.58 21.95 6.81
N SER A 441 38.16 23.22 6.76
CA SER A 441 39.07 24.35 6.60
C SER A 441 39.76 24.79 7.90
N ALA A 442 39.27 24.33 9.05
CA ALA A 442 39.86 24.62 10.34
C ALA A 442 41.26 23.97 10.46
N PRO A 443 42.25 24.67 11.03
CA PRO A 443 43.61 24.12 11.22
C PRO A 443 43.62 23.10 12.38
N ASP A 444 43.40 21.82 12.05
CA ASP A 444 43.43 20.71 13.00
C ASP A 444 44.19 19.54 12.34
N ALA A 445 45.12 18.93 13.04
CA ALA A 445 45.84 17.77 12.56
C ALA A 445 45.09 16.45 12.72
N ALA A 446 44.12 16.40 13.65
CA ALA A 446 43.29 15.21 13.82
C ALA A 446 42.22 15.13 12.71
N PRO A 447 42.00 13.95 12.13
CA PRO A 447 41.02 13.80 11.08
C PRO A 447 39.59 14.12 11.57
N LEU A 448 38.79 14.77 10.70
CA LEU A 448 37.35 14.86 10.89
C LEU A 448 36.74 13.51 10.52
N VAL A 449 36.05 12.87 11.44
CA VAL A 449 35.49 11.54 11.23
C VAL A 449 33.99 11.64 10.90
N ILE A 450 33.62 11.12 9.73
CA ILE A 450 32.21 11.06 9.30
C ILE A 450 31.77 9.58 9.23
N TRP A 451 30.66 9.25 9.85
CA TRP A 451 29.96 8.00 9.59
C TRP A 451 28.85 8.24 8.57
N ASP A 452 28.81 7.39 7.55
CA ASP A 452 27.80 7.36 6.50
C ASP A 452 27.04 6.03 6.63
N VAL A 453 25.88 6.10 7.26
CA VAL A 453 25.02 4.92 7.60
C VAL A 453 23.97 4.77 6.53
N GLY A 454 24.06 3.67 5.75
CA GLY A 454 23.24 3.46 4.55
C GLY A 454 23.93 4.04 3.31
N LEU A 455 25.00 3.39 2.84
CA LEU A 455 25.80 3.83 1.69
C LEU A 455 24.96 3.96 0.40
N GLY A 456 24.05 3.02 0.16
CA GLY A 456 23.18 3.02 -1.02
C GLY A 456 23.96 3.15 -2.33
N ALA A 457 23.66 4.17 -3.13
CA ALA A 457 24.40 4.53 -4.35
C ALA A 457 25.57 5.49 -4.09
N ALA A 458 26.07 5.56 -2.86
CA ALA A 458 27.20 6.40 -2.40
C ALA A 458 27.01 7.91 -2.63
N THR A 459 25.79 8.41 -2.68
CA THR A 459 25.49 9.81 -2.98
C THR A 459 25.99 10.74 -1.88
N ASN A 460 25.72 10.40 -0.61
CA ASN A 460 26.10 11.20 0.56
C ASN A 460 27.64 11.18 0.75
N ALA A 461 28.24 10.00 0.65
CA ALA A 461 29.68 9.83 0.73
C ALA A 461 30.42 10.65 -0.35
N MET A 462 29.92 10.61 -1.57
CA MET A 462 30.52 11.35 -2.67
C MET A 462 30.31 12.86 -2.59
N ALA A 463 29.22 13.31 -1.99
CA ALA A 463 29.00 14.73 -1.69
C ALA A 463 30.02 15.24 -0.67
N ALA A 464 30.31 14.46 0.39
CA ALA A 464 31.35 14.79 1.38
C ALA A 464 32.75 14.81 0.75
N ILE A 465 33.12 13.81 -0.05
CA ILE A 465 34.40 13.75 -0.75
C ILE A 465 34.55 14.91 -1.73
N SER A 466 33.50 15.28 -2.46
CA SER A 466 33.53 16.43 -3.39
C SER A 466 33.72 17.75 -2.65
N ALA A 467 33.10 17.93 -1.50
CA ALA A 467 33.28 19.10 -0.66
C ALA A 467 34.73 19.22 -0.16
N ALA A 468 35.32 18.10 0.29
CA ALA A 468 36.69 18.07 0.75
C ALA A 468 37.73 18.32 -0.40
N HIS A 469 37.49 17.86 -1.61
CA HIS A 469 38.31 18.12 -2.78
C HIS A 469 38.31 19.59 -3.22
N GLY A 470 37.24 20.34 -2.92
CA GLY A 470 37.12 21.76 -3.25
C GLY A 470 37.93 22.69 -2.33
N LEU A 471 38.59 22.15 -1.29
CA LEU A 471 39.29 22.94 -0.27
C LEU A 471 40.80 23.01 -0.54
N PRO A 472 41.49 24.05 0.01
CA PRO A 472 42.94 24.17 -0.08
C PRO A 472 43.68 22.96 0.52
N ALA A 473 44.87 22.66 0.01
CA ALA A 473 45.66 21.48 0.41
C ALA A 473 46.17 21.46 1.88
N ALA A 474 45.93 22.53 2.65
CA ALA A 474 46.35 22.66 4.05
C ALA A 474 45.18 22.41 5.04
N GLY A 475 44.06 21.82 4.59
CA GLY A 475 42.90 21.56 5.42
C GLY A 475 43.02 20.34 6.36
N ARG A 476 42.10 20.22 7.29
CA ARG A 476 41.96 19.09 8.21
C ARG A 476 41.71 17.78 7.42
N PRO A 477 42.40 16.65 7.73
CA PRO A 477 42.11 15.37 7.08
C PRO A 477 40.70 14.90 7.29
N LEU A 478 40.11 14.22 6.31
CA LEU A 478 38.80 13.59 6.35
C LEU A 478 38.92 12.06 6.42
N LEU A 479 38.32 11.46 7.45
CA LEU A 479 38.08 10.02 7.50
C LEU A 479 36.60 9.77 7.35
N LEU A 480 36.19 9.19 6.22
CA LEU A 480 34.82 8.77 5.94
C LEU A 480 34.68 7.26 6.16
N VAL A 481 33.71 6.85 6.98
CA VAL A 481 33.41 5.43 7.25
C VAL A 481 31.98 5.16 6.84
N SER A 482 31.79 4.43 5.73
CA SER A 482 30.45 4.02 5.27
C SER A 482 30.09 2.62 5.79
N PHE A 483 28.86 2.47 6.26
CA PHE A 483 28.29 1.20 6.73
C PHE A 483 27.23 0.71 5.75
N GLU A 484 27.37 -0.54 5.27
CA GLU A 484 26.43 -1.13 4.33
C GLU A 484 26.40 -2.66 4.44
N ASN A 485 25.22 -3.22 4.51
CA ASN A 485 25.02 -4.67 4.55
C ASN A 485 24.83 -5.29 3.17
N ASP A 486 24.33 -4.52 2.19
CA ASP A 486 24.01 -4.98 0.84
C ASP A 486 24.55 -4.00 -0.21
N LEU A 487 25.60 -4.41 -0.92
CA LEU A 487 26.30 -3.60 -1.91
C LEU A 487 25.68 -3.66 -3.32
N ASP A 488 24.64 -4.45 -3.53
CA ASP A 488 23.98 -4.61 -4.83
C ASP A 488 23.45 -3.28 -5.38
N SER A 489 23.01 -2.36 -4.51
CA SER A 489 22.58 -1.01 -4.88
C SER A 489 23.73 -0.18 -5.49
N LEU A 490 24.91 -0.18 -4.86
CA LEU A 490 26.10 0.51 -5.35
C LEU A 490 26.64 -0.14 -6.64
N GLU A 491 26.69 -1.46 -6.69
CA GLU A 491 27.15 -2.19 -7.86
C GLU A 491 26.23 -1.93 -9.07
N LEU A 492 24.90 -1.93 -8.86
CA LEU A 492 23.92 -1.59 -9.89
C LEU A 492 24.11 -0.15 -10.40
N ALA A 493 24.35 0.79 -9.49
CA ALA A 493 24.62 2.19 -9.86
C ALA A 493 25.94 2.34 -10.65
N LEU A 494 26.98 1.60 -10.28
CA LEU A 494 28.29 1.59 -10.96
C LEU A 494 28.24 0.93 -12.35
N ASP A 495 27.38 -0.06 -12.57
CA ASP A 495 27.12 -0.63 -13.90
C ASP A 495 26.44 0.39 -14.82
N HIS A 496 25.87 1.46 -14.25
CA HIS A 496 25.07 2.47 -14.92
C HIS A 496 25.53 3.92 -14.67
N VAL A 497 26.82 4.15 -14.55
CA VAL A 497 27.48 5.45 -14.22
C VAL A 497 26.98 6.64 -15.07
N ARG A 498 26.46 6.39 -16.27
CA ARG A 498 25.92 7.47 -17.11
C ARG A 498 24.81 8.27 -16.42
N TRP A 499 24.01 7.62 -15.55
CA TRP A 499 22.93 8.24 -14.80
C TRP A 499 23.30 8.60 -13.35
N PHE A 500 24.50 8.18 -12.89
CA PHE A 500 25.05 8.48 -11.56
C PHE A 500 26.38 9.22 -11.73
N LYS A 501 26.33 10.50 -12.10
CA LYS A 501 27.51 11.28 -12.46
C LYS A 501 28.59 11.30 -11.37
N HIS A 502 28.18 11.28 -10.08
CA HIS A 502 29.10 11.23 -8.93
C HIS A 502 29.93 9.95 -8.87
N LEU A 503 29.47 8.84 -9.46
CA LEU A 503 30.20 7.57 -9.50
C LEU A 503 31.26 7.48 -10.62
N ARG A 504 31.48 8.57 -11.36
CA ARG A 504 32.65 8.66 -12.30
C ARG A 504 33.97 8.78 -11.56
N HIS A 505 33.94 9.16 -10.29
CA HIS A 505 35.09 9.17 -9.41
C HIS A 505 35.61 7.74 -9.16
N PRO A 506 36.96 7.52 -9.04
CA PRO A 506 37.51 6.17 -8.82
C PRO A 506 37.15 5.56 -7.47
N GLY A 507 36.98 6.38 -6.42
CA GLY A 507 36.76 5.95 -5.05
C GLY A 507 35.70 4.86 -4.84
N PRO A 508 34.49 4.96 -5.39
CA PRO A 508 33.45 3.92 -5.21
C PRO A 508 33.85 2.55 -5.74
N ARG A 509 34.61 2.50 -6.87
CA ARG A 509 35.11 1.24 -7.44
C ARG A 509 36.22 0.63 -6.61
N ASP A 510 37.14 1.47 -6.12
CA ASP A 510 38.23 1.03 -5.25
C ASP A 510 37.70 0.56 -3.89
N LEU A 511 36.70 1.26 -3.36
CA LEU A 511 35.96 0.86 -2.14
C LEU A 511 35.33 -0.54 -2.25
N LEU A 512 34.65 -0.83 -3.35
CA LEU A 512 34.09 -2.16 -3.59
C LEU A 512 35.14 -3.26 -3.72
N ARG A 513 36.27 -2.96 -4.31
CA ARG A 513 37.36 -3.94 -4.57
C ARG A 513 38.19 -4.23 -3.33
N GLY A 514 38.52 -3.18 -2.58
CA GLY A 514 39.52 -3.26 -1.50
C GLY A 514 38.99 -2.87 -0.12
N GLY A 515 37.71 -2.51 0.01
CA GLY A 515 37.13 -2.04 1.28
C GLY A 515 37.55 -0.64 1.70
N SER A 516 38.47 0.02 0.94
CA SER A 516 38.93 1.38 1.23
C SER A 516 39.41 2.11 -0.01
N TRP A 517 39.42 3.43 0.07
CA TRP A 517 40.02 4.32 -0.91
C TRP A 517 40.71 5.50 -0.22
N THR A 518 41.82 5.97 -0.76
CA THR A 518 42.56 7.12 -0.24
C THR A 518 42.90 8.09 -1.37
N SER A 519 42.70 9.40 -1.14
CA SER A 519 43.07 10.43 -2.11
C SER A 519 44.58 10.47 -2.37
N LYS A 520 44.99 10.99 -3.55
CA LYS A 520 46.39 11.08 -3.91
C LYS A 520 47.27 11.89 -2.93
N ASN A 521 46.70 12.93 -2.33
CA ASN A 521 47.33 13.76 -1.29
C ASN A 521 47.22 13.17 0.11
N ARG A 522 46.57 12.01 0.28
CA ARG A 522 46.32 11.32 1.56
C ARG A 522 45.52 12.14 2.59
N LEU A 523 44.84 13.19 2.19
CA LEU A 523 43.99 14.00 3.08
C LEU A 523 42.59 13.43 3.22
N ILE A 524 42.14 12.53 2.32
CA ILE A 524 40.85 11.88 2.40
C ILE A 524 41.07 10.37 2.43
N GLU A 525 40.56 9.74 3.46
CA GLU A 525 40.50 8.29 3.55
C GLU A 525 39.03 7.87 3.65
N TRP A 526 38.60 6.89 2.84
CA TRP A 526 37.26 6.33 2.82
C TRP A 526 37.33 4.84 3.08
N ARG A 527 36.63 4.37 4.12
CA ARG A 527 36.57 2.96 4.55
C ARG A 527 35.16 2.43 4.46
N LEU A 528 35.00 1.18 4.04
CA LEU A 528 33.75 0.43 4.04
C LEU A 528 33.71 -0.56 5.22
N MET A 529 32.69 -0.43 6.05
CA MET A 529 32.34 -1.41 7.08
C MET A 529 31.19 -2.25 6.55
N ARG A 530 31.52 -3.38 5.93
CA ARG A 530 30.52 -4.29 5.36
C ARG A 530 29.87 -5.13 6.45
N GLY A 531 28.53 -5.15 6.51
CA GLY A 531 27.71 -5.91 7.44
C GLY A 531 26.69 -5.05 8.17
N ASP A 532 25.98 -5.67 9.08
CA ASP A 532 25.00 -5.00 9.92
C ASP A 532 25.62 -3.85 10.73
N PHE A 533 25.02 -2.66 10.67
CA PHE A 533 25.52 -1.46 11.34
C PHE A 533 25.65 -1.67 12.85
N VAL A 534 24.66 -2.31 13.49
CA VAL A 534 24.66 -2.56 14.94
C VAL A 534 25.85 -3.40 15.37
N ALA A 535 26.24 -4.39 14.55
CA ALA A 535 27.38 -5.26 14.82
C ALA A 535 28.73 -4.60 14.46
N CYS A 536 28.74 -3.65 13.54
CA CYS A 536 29.99 -3.05 13.01
C CYS A 536 30.39 -1.74 13.70
N LYS A 537 29.43 -0.98 14.28
CA LYS A 537 29.64 0.39 14.79
C LYS A 537 30.77 0.52 15.81
N THR A 538 30.96 -0.48 16.67
CA THR A 538 32.00 -0.43 17.73
C THR A 538 33.43 -0.64 17.23
N ARG A 539 33.61 -1.06 15.96
CA ARG A 539 34.93 -1.26 15.33
C ARG A 539 35.42 -0.04 14.56
N ALA A 540 34.56 0.95 14.38
CA ALA A 540 34.90 2.18 13.71
C ALA A 540 35.39 3.24 14.71
N PRO A 541 36.31 4.16 14.29
CA PRO A 541 36.63 5.34 15.10
C PRO A 541 35.37 6.15 15.39
N ALA A 542 35.34 6.79 16.54
CA ALA A 542 34.23 7.61 16.95
C ALA A 542 33.99 8.78 15.95
N PRO A 543 32.74 9.08 15.58
CA PRO A 543 32.45 10.12 14.61
C PRO A 543 32.35 11.51 15.25
N ASP A 544 32.68 12.53 14.47
CA ASP A 544 32.29 13.92 14.72
C ASP A 544 30.89 14.20 14.12
N ILE A 545 30.64 13.59 12.95
CA ILE A 545 29.41 13.76 12.17
C ILE A 545 28.87 12.39 11.76
N VAL A 546 27.54 12.24 11.80
CA VAL A 546 26.87 11.05 11.29
C VAL A 546 25.84 11.45 10.24
N PHE A 547 25.99 10.96 9.03
CA PHE A 547 24.97 10.96 7.98
C PHE A 547 24.13 9.70 8.17
N PHE A 548 22.96 9.86 8.79
CA PHE A 548 22.10 8.75 9.15
C PHE A 548 20.98 8.62 8.12
N ASP A 549 21.22 7.84 7.07
CA ASP A 549 20.37 7.72 5.89
C ASP A 549 20.04 6.26 5.49
N PRO A 550 19.76 5.37 6.47
CA PRO A 550 19.26 4.04 6.13
C PRO A 550 17.85 4.17 5.53
N PHE A 551 17.29 3.07 4.99
CA PHE A 551 15.89 3.06 4.59
C PHE A 551 14.98 3.57 5.72
N SER A 552 13.79 4.08 5.35
CA SER A 552 12.86 4.66 6.33
C SER A 552 12.50 3.66 7.43
N PHE A 553 12.05 4.18 8.57
CA PHE A 553 11.61 3.35 9.71
C PHE A 553 10.49 2.35 9.36
N LYS A 554 9.84 2.48 8.21
CA LYS A 554 8.87 1.51 7.69
C LYS A 554 9.53 0.29 7.04
N THR A 555 10.77 0.44 6.59
CA THR A 555 11.53 -0.59 5.87
C THR A 555 12.65 -1.16 6.72
N ASP A 556 13.32 -0.33 7.51
CA ASP A 556 14.45 -0.69 8.37
C ASP A 556 14.19 -0.20 9.81
N GLU A 557 13.11 -0.71 10.41
CA GLU A 557 12.64 -0.27 11.72
C GLU A 557 13.72 -0.38 12.80
N ALA A 558 14.55 -1.43 12.75
CA ALA A 558 15.53 -1.76 13.77
C ALA A 558 16.50 -0.61 14.07
N LEU A 559 16.92 0.16 13.07
CA LEU A 559 17.84 1.28 13.22
C LEU A 559 17.20 2.56 13.79
N TRP A 560 15.86 2.64 13.80
CA TRP A 560 15.11 3.83 14.20
C TRP A 560 14.46 3.70 15.60
N THR A 561 14.72 2.59 16.29
CA THR A 561 14.11 2.32 17.59
C THR A 561 14.78 3.08 18.74
N LEU A 562 14.04 3.23 19.85
CA LEU A 562 14.55 3.77 21.10
C LEU A 562 15.83 3.04 21.57
N ASN A 563 15.86 1.71 21.43
CA ASN A 563 17.03 0.92 21.82
C ASN A 563 18.25 1.23 20.95
N ALA A 564 18.08 1.33 19.63
CA ALA A 564 19.16 1.69 18.71
C ALA A 564 19.76 3.06 19.09
N PHE A 565 18.93 4.07 19.35
CA PHE A 565 19.41 5.39 19.77
C PHE A 565 20.03 5.39 21.17
N ARG A 566 19.55 4.56 22.13
CA ARG A 566 20.19 4.40 23.44
C ARG A 566 21.59 3.81 23.34
N GLU A 567 21.79 2.80 22.48
CA GLU A 567 23.11 2.23 22.21
C GLU A 567 24.05 3.26 21.59
N LEU A 568 23.59 4.09 20.66
CA LEU A 568 24.38 5.17 20.09
C LEU A 568 24.69 6.27 21.12
N ALA A 569 23.73 6.66 21.95
CA ALA A 569 23.93 7.63 23.01
C ALA A 569 24.97 7.14 24.05
N ALA A 570 24.92 5.86 24.41
CA ALA A 570 25.91 5.25 25.30
C ALA A 570 27.32 5.17 24.65
N LEU A 571 27.38 4.84 23.36
CA LEU A 571 28.64 4.76 22.61
C LEU A 571 29.33 6.13 22.48
N TRP A 572 28.56 7.21 22.44
CA TRP A 572 29.06 8.59 22.25
C TRP A 572 28.89 9.47 23.48
N ALA A 573 28.74 8.90 24.70
CA ALA A 573 28.42 9.64 25.92
C ALA A 573 29.38 10.80 26.22
N ASP A 574 30.70 10.59 25.98
CA ASP A 574 31.76 11.56 26.23
C ASP A 574 32.26 12.28 24.98
N GLN A 575 31.45 12.26 23.88
CA GLN A 575 31.88 12.77 22.59
C GLN A 575 30.92 13.83 22.05
N SER A 576 31.46 14.74 21.25
CA SER A 576 30.67 15.77 20.54
C SER A 576 30.27 15.24 19.16
N VAL A 577 29.09 14.60 19.07
CA VAL A 577 28.58 14.00 17.82
C VAL A 577 27.32 14.69 17.35
N GLU A 578 27.28 15.05 16.07
CA GLU A 578 26.12 15.60 15.38
C GLU A 578 25.60 14.57 14.36
N LEU A 579 24.34 14.15 14.50
CA LEU A 579 23.66 13.18 13.64
C LEU A 579 22.63 13.90 12.75
N PHE A 580 22.81 13.83 11.45
CA PHE A 580 21.93 14.41 10.44
C PHE A 580 21.11 13.33 9.75
N THR A 581 19.79 13.52 9.65
CA THR A 581 18.91 12.57 8.96
C THR A 581 17.78 13.28 8.24
N TYR A 582 17.28 12.66 7.19
CA TYR A 582 16.17 13.15 6.37
C TYR A 582 14.79 13.02 7.02
N THR A 583 14.65 12.29 8.13
CA THR A 583 13.36 12.08 8.78
C THR A 583 12.87 13.32 9.54
N TYR A 584 11.55 13.48 9.62
CA TYR A 584 10.88 14.46 10.52
C TYR A 584 9.80 13.78 11.37
N SER A 585 9.84 12.43 11.46
CA SER A 585 8.87 11.62 12.19
C SER A 585 8.83 11.97 13.67
N THR A 586 7.63 12.22 14.21
CA THR A 586 7.42 12.48 15.64
C THR A 586 7.87 11.33 16.52
N SER A 587 7.60 10.07 16.12
CA SER A 587 8.01 8.87 16.87
C SER A 587 9.53 8.68 16.89
N VAL A 588 10.23 9.01 15.80
CA VAL A 588 11.70 8.96 15.75
C VAL A 588 12.31 10.07 16.60
N ARG A 589 11.80 11.32 16.52
CA ARG A 589 12.23 12.41 17.39
C ARG A 589 11.99 12.09 18.88
N ALA A 590 10.87 11.46 19.20
CA ALA A 590 10.56 10.98 20.54
C ALA A 590 11.55 9.89 20.99
N ALA A 591 11.94 8.96 20.09
CA ALA A 591 12.94 7.94 20.39
C ALA A 591 14.32 8.56 20.68
N MET A 592 14.75 9.55 19.89
CA MET A 592 16.00 10.27 20.11
C MET A 592 16.00 11.03 21.46
N LEU A 593 14.92 11.78 21.78
CA LEU A 593 14.78 12.48 23.06
C LEU A 593 14.79 11.51 24.26
N ALA A 594 14.02 10.42 24.17
CA ALA A 594 13.98 9.40 25.21
C ALA A 594 15.33 8.65 25.37
N ALA A 595 16.15 8.66 24.33
CA ALA A 595 17.53 8.15 24.34
C ALA A 595 18.55 9.22 24.79
N ARG A 596 18.11 10.40 25.23
CA ARG A 596 18.91 11.54 25.71
C ARG A 596 19.71 12.30 24.64
N PHE A 597 19.35 12.18 23.36
CA PHE A 597 19.82 13.13 22.36
C PHE A 597 19.08 14.46 22.49
N TYR A 598 19.77 15.56 22.34
CA TYR A 598 19.17 16.85 22.05
C TYR A 598 18.73 16.84 20.59
N VAL A 599 17.51 17.27 20.33
CA VAL A 599 16.91 17.19 18.98
C VAL A 599 16.63 18.60 18.46
N ALA A 600 17.17 18.87 17.27
CA ALA A 600 17.02 20.15 16.58
C ALA A 600 16.26 19.97 15.25
N LYS A 601 15.75 21.10 14.75
CA LYS A 601 15.16 21.21 13.41
C LYS A 601 16.29 21.28 12.39
N GLY A 602 16.21 20.42 11.36
CA GLY A 602 17.08 20.50 10.21
C GLY A 602 16.39 21.19 9.02
N ARG A 603 17.15 21.42 7.96
CA ARG A 603 16.68 22.11 6.74
C ARG A 603 15.52 21.36 6.06
N ALA A 604 14.69 22.13 5.37
CA ALA A 604 13.64 21.59 4.51
C ALA A 604 14.22 20.84 3.29
N THR A 605 13.50 19.82 2.80
CA THR A 605 13.86 19.09 1.60
C THR A 605 12.62 18.69 0.81
N GLY A 606 12.47 19.19 -0.41
CA GLY A 606 11.30 18.95 -1.24
C GLY A 606 9.98 19.28 -0.52
N PRO A 607 9.05 18.32 -0.37
CA PRO A 607 7.77 18.56 0.27
C PRO A 607 7.86 18.59 1.81
N LYS A 608 9.01 18.25 2.41
CA LYS A 608 9.20 18.28 3.86
C LYS A 608 9.62 19.68 4.32
N ALA A 609 8.84 20.26 5.24
CA ALA A 609 9.13 21.57 5.79
C ALA A 609 10.40 21.61 6.66
N GLU A 610 10.81 20.47 7.20
CA GLU A 610 11.99 20.33 8.07
C GLU A 610 12.49 18.89 8.08
N THR A 611 13.73 18.70 8.54
CA THR A 611 14.34 17.40 8.83
C THR A 611 14.76 17.35 10.31
N THR A 612 15.58 16.35 10.71
CA THR A 612 15.95 16.19 12.12
C THR A 612 17.47 16.15 12.27
N ILE A 613 17.95 16.83 13.32
CA ILE A 613 19.33 16.74 13.79
C ILE A 613 19.32 16.19 15.22
N GLY A 614 20.10 15.15 15.48
CA GLY A 614 20.36 14.62 16.82
C GLY A 614 21.74 15.05 17.31
N LEU A 615 21.83 15.52 18.55
CA LEU A 615 23.06 16.03 19.14
C LEU A 615 23.34 15.31 20.45
N THR A 616 24.58 14.88 20.69
CA THR A 616 25.00 14.52 22.04
C THR A 616 25.02 15.76 22.95
N SER A 617 25.08 15.56 24.27
CA SER A 617 25.14 16.69 25.23
C SER A 617 26.32 17.64 24.95
N HIS A 618 27.47 17.10 24.59
CA HIS A 618 28.66 17.87 24.24
C HIS A 618 28.47 18.66 22.94
N ALA A 619 27.83 18.06 21.92
CA ALA A 619 27.50 18.76 20.68
C ALA A 619 26.46 19.87 20.88
N ALA A 620 25.46 19.63 21.73
CA ALA A 620 24.45 20.62 22.07
C ALA A 620 25.00 21.84 22.84
N ALA A 621 26.07 21.66 23.59
CA ALA A 621 26.79 22.73 24.31
C ALA A 621 27.78 23.51 23.40
N SER A 622 28.01 23.04 22.18
CA SER A 622 28.91 23.68 21.21
C SER A 622 28.31 25.02 20.69
N PRO A 623 29.16 26.00 20.30
CA PRO A 623 28.70 27.26 19.75
C PRO A 623 28.00 27.15 18.38
N HIS A 624 27.85 25.94 17.87
CA HIS A 624 27.11 25.67 16.63
C HIS A 624 25.62 25.69 16.90
N ASN A 625 24.98 26.86 16.76
CA ASN A 625 23.57 27.06 17.08
C ASN A 625 22.62 26.30 16.14
N HIS A 626 22.27 25.06 16.50
CA HIS A 626 21.11 24.38 15.94
C HIS A 626 19.84 24.81 16.69
N GLU A 627 18.75 25.05 15.95
CA GLU A 627 17.44 25.36 16.54
C GLU A 627 16.85 24.12 17.21
N LEU A 628 17.01 23.99 18.53
CA LEU A 628 16.44 22.87 19.29
C LEU A 628 14.90 22.88 19.23
N LEU A 629 14.29 21.71 19.29
CA LEU A 629 12.84 21.59 19.43
C LEU A 629 12.40 22.22 20.75
N GLY A 630 11.47 23.17 20.68
CA GLY A 630 11.00 23.93 21.84
C GLY A 630 9.64 23.44 22.37
N SER A 631 9.04 24.28 23.24
CA SER A 631 7.72 24.06 23.88
C SER A 631 6.59 23.84 22.88
N GLU A 632 6.65 24.44 21.70
CA GLU A 632 5.66 24.26 20.63
C GLU A 632 5.66 22.81 20.14
N TRP A 633 6.86 22.23 19.89
CA TRP A 633 6.98 20.83 19.50
C TRP A 633 6.49 19.91 20.61
N LEU A 634 6.88 20.15 21.86
CA LEU A 634 6.47 19.36 23.04
C LEU A 634 4.94 19.38 23.19
N SER A 635 4.32 20.53 22.98
CA SER A 635 2.86 20.68 23.02
C SER A 635 2.15 19.93 21.87
N LYS A 636 2.72 19.94 20.66
CA LYS A 636 2.24 19.13 19.53
C LYS A 636 2.41 17.65 19.79
N TRP A 637 3.55 17.22 20.30
CA TRP A 637 3.84 15.84 20.64
C TRP A 637 2.84 15.30 21.67
N ARG A 638 2.55 16.03 22.75
CA ARG A 638 1.55 15.62 23.76
C ARG A 638 0.14 15.39 23.19
N ARG A 639 -0.19 15.94 22.05
CA ARG A 639 -1.48 15.80 21.35
C ARG A 639 -1.41 14.86 20.14
N SER A 640 -0.24 14.34 19.83
CA SER A 640 -0.02 13.50 18.66
C SER A 640 -0.37 12.04 18.96
N ASP A 641 -0.92 11.33 17.98
CA ASP A 641 -1.10 9.88 18.05
C ASP A 641 0.25 9.12 17.92
N ALA A 642 1.30 9.81 17.45
CA ALA A 642 2.66 9.29 17.32
C ALA A 642 3.55 9.68 18.51
N GLN A 643 3.00 9.76 19.73
CA GLN A 643 3.75 10.11 20.95
C GLN A 643 4.80 9.05 21.32
N MET A 644 4.45 7.79 21.11
CA MET A 644 5.28 6.66 21.51
C MET A 644 6.57 6.63 20.69
N PRO A 645 7.73 6.55 21.33
CA PRO A 645 9.00 6.30 20.65
C PRO A 645 8.95 4.97 19.90
N LEU A 646 9.53 4.94 18.71
CA LEU A 646 9.57 3.72 17.93
C LEU A 646 10.29 2.60 18.71
N GLY A 647 9.71 1.41 18.75
CA GLY A 647 10.26 0.25 19.48
C GLY A 647 10.23 0.37 21.02
N ALA A 648 9.48 1.34 21.59
CA ALA A 648 9.31 1.40 23.03
C ALA A 648 8.24 0.41 23.51
N GLY A 649 8.53 -0.33 24.60
CA GLY A 649 7.53 -1.13 25.31
C GLY A 649 6.62 -0.28 26.21
N LEU A 650 5.47 -0.84 26.59
CA LEU A 650 4.51 -0.18 27.50
C LEU A 650 5.10 0.03 28.91
N ASP A 651 6.11 -0.74 29.30
CA ASP A 651 6.73 -0.75 30.62
C ASP A 651 7.88 0.26 30.78
N MET A 652 8.21 1.03 29.74
CA MET A 652 9.30 2.01 29.77
C MET A 652 8.77 3.41 30.09
N ASP A 653 9.36 4.08 31.08
CA ASP A 653 9.03 5.49 31.41
C ASP A 653 9.67 6.48 30.42
N TRP A 654 9.43 6.25 29.13
CA TRP A 654 9.92 7.12 28.06
C TRP A 654 9.24 8.50 28.08
N ARG A 655 8.02 8.59 28.63
CA ARG A 655 7.27 9.85 28.70
C ARG A 655 7.93 10.82 29.66
N ALA A 656 8.26 10.35 30.87
CA ALA A 656 8.98 11.17 31.83
C ALA A 656 10.38 11.56 31.32
N ALA A 657 11.06 10.67 30.59
CA ALA A 657 12.35 10.97 29.98
C ALA A 657 12.28 12.09 28.94
N ILE A 658 11.19 12.16 28.14
CA ILE A 658 10.99 13.23 27.16
C ILE A 658 10.54 14.53 27.84
N GLU A 659 9.58 14.48 28.75
CA GLU A 659 9.04 15.66 29.44
C GLU A 659 10.07 16.30 30.37
N GLY A 660 10.91 15.50 31.03
CA GLY A 660 12.04 15.94 31.88
C GLY A 660 13.35 16.14 31.11
N HIS A 661 13.35 16.12 29.78
CA HIS A 661 14.58 16.28 29.00
C HIS A 661 15.18 17.67 29.21
N PRO A 662 16.51 17.80 29.48
CA PRO A 662 17.17 19.08 29.73
C PRO A 662 16.94 20.15 28.66
N GLN A 663 16.74 19.75 27.43
CA GLN A 663 16.40 20.64 26.31
C GLN A 663 15.14 21.49 26.57
N PHE A 664 14.21 21.00 27.38
CA PHE A 664 12.96 21.69 27.73
C PHE A 664 13.02 22.33 29.13
N ALA A 665 14.15 22.21 29.86
CA ALA A 665 14.34 22.83 31.15
C ALA A 665 14.34 24.37 31.00
N GLY A 666 13.48 25.04 31.76
CA GLY A 666 13.29 26.51 31.67
C GLY A 666 12.14 26.95 30.76
N LEU A 667 11.50 26.07 30.00
CA LEU A 667 10.32 26.40 29.17
C LEU A 667 8.99 26.25 29.95
N GLY A 668 9.05 25.88 31.24
CA GLY A 668 7.89 25.65 32.12
C GLY A 668 7.37 26.88 32.89
N GLY A 669 7.80 28.10 32.58
CA GLY A 669 7.49 29.31 33.36
C GLY A 669 6.52 30.32 32.70
N ALA A 670 5.45 29.84 32.02
CA ALA A 670 4.38 30.76 31.56
C ALA A 670 3.02 30.04 31.48
N ALA A 671 2.57 29.49 32.61
CA ALA A 671 1.15 29.21 32.87
C ALA A 671 0.84 29.82 34.26
N GLY A 672 0.96 31.12 34.34
CA GLY A 672 0.49 31.91 35.47
C GLY A 672 -1.02 32.05 35.38
N HIS A 673 -1.68 31.64 36.43
CA HIS A 673 -3.06 31.91 36.75
C HIS A 673 -3.48 33.35 36.37
N SER A 674 -4.53 33.46 35.59
CA SER A 674 -5.43 34.62 35.66
C SER A 674 -6.74 34.11 36.28
N THR A 675 -6.83 34.27 37.60
CA THR A 675 -8.11 34.31 38.30
C THR A 675 -8.56 35.78 38.37
N ALA A 676 -9.87 35.98 38.27
CA ALA A 676 -10.69 37.15 38.58
C ALA A 676 -10.79 38.20 37.43
N ASP A 677 -11.93 38.56 36.92
CA ASP A 677 -13.26 38.93 37.45
C ASP A 677 -14.32 38.74 36.34
#